data_76e792146da20e50549f7c15410da557
#
_entry.id   76e792146da20e50549f7c15410da557
#
_cell.length_a   1.000
_cell.length_b   1.000
_cell.length_c   1.000
_cell.angle_alpha   90.00
_cell.angle_beta   90.00
_cell.angle_gamma   90.00
#
_symmetry.space_group_name_H-M   'P 1'
#
loop_
_entity.id
_entity.type
_entity.pdbx_description
1 polymer ?
#
loop_
_entity_poly.entity_id
_entity_poly.type
_entity_poly.pdbx_seq_one_letter_code
_entity_poly.pdbx_strand_id
1 'polypeptide(L)'
;MTTTAPTPSSAIDVALRTAVDRRVGWPARDQALAALDVLTADDPVAPALEHLAAVRDVFGLAPVDEHLLLVALLAELHPSAHLLCGLLSGDSGPGRPTAALALELVGASVVDPAARERLAPDGPLVRYGLLALDGDDVLLARRLRLPDRVTARLLGSHRVSAEAAAVLRDPEAVDLDGYADVAAALEAGEPLIWVHSPVGAAGTALAVAACRELDVVCLVGDLERLPVTPGLGPDPALVRWTVQALVLEAGLGGTVLVLAGAHLAADQLGDLHAAVPVVAVGRTGWDPRWSEALPPAVMATRLDQDERAAQWYRVVGEAATTRDVLTLRMTPEEITAVGRRAEADAARAGRPVTSDDVRLAARRLGGTRDPRLRTSGTPATLDDLVLPAHTRREVMRLIGWARDRDEVMALGDLQGKGGKGTGITALFSGSPGTGKTLAAHVVADSLGMDLFQVDLSSVVDKYIGETEKNLERVFTQAESLNAVLFFDEADSLFGSRSSVTDARDRYANQEVSYLLQRMEASEGVTVLATNLRGNLDPAFARRLHFMVHFPDPDEPTRRLLWQHHLDQLPGTDPDDPVDVAFLAGSIELAGGDIRNVVLASAYDAVAERRLVGMRDVRSATVRELAKLGRRVSDARWGTGEPA
;
A
#
# COMPACT_ATOMS: atom_id res chain seq x y z
N MET A 1 38.00 2.59 54.08
CA MET A 1 38.31 3.33 52.84
C MET A 1 37.73 2.51 51.71
N THR A 2 36.53 2.82 51.32
CA THR A 2 35.88 2.24 50.14
C THR A 2 36.50 2.89 48.92
N THR A 3 37.41 2.16 48.25
CA THR A 3 37.90 2.53 46.91
C THR A 3 36.71 2.44 45.97
N THR A 4 36.09 3.58 45.66
CA THR A 4 35.16 3.70 44.55
C THR A 4 35.87 3.26 43.28
N ALA A 5 35.28 2.34 42.54
CA ALA A 5 35.80 1.95 41.23
C ALA A 5 35.96 3.22 40.35
N PRO A 6 37.07 3.34 39.59
CA PRO A 6 37.27 4.51 38.74
C PRO A 6 36.13 4.63 37.75
N THR A 7 35.70 5.87 37.50
CA THR A 7 34.70 6.14 36.46
C THR A 7 35.26 5.72 35.08
N PRO A 8 34.45 5.29 34.14
CA PRO A 8 34.93 4.90 32.79
C PRO A 8 35.76 5.99 32.11
N SER A 9 35.43 7.26 32.30
CA SER A 9 36.19 8.41 31.82
C SER A 9 37.60 8.48 32.44
N SER A 10 37.69 8.36 33.75
CA SER A 10 39.00 8.37 34.43
C SER A 10 39.89 7.17 34.08
N ALA A 11 39.30 6.02 33.73
CA ALA A 11 40.03 4.86 33.28
C ALA A 11 40.67 5.10 31.89
N ILE A 12 39.96 5.77 30.96
CA ILE A 12 40.49 6.11 29.64
C ILE A 12 41.61 7.15 29.74
N ASP A 13 41.49 8.16 30.59
CA ASP A 13 42.54 9.16 30.82
C ASP A 13 43.84 8.50 31.36
N VAL A 14 43.71 7.59 32.31
CA VAL A 14 44.85 6.81 32.83
C VAL A 14 45.46 5.93 31.73
N ALA A 15 44.63 5.30 30.89
CA ALA A 15 45.10 4.47 29.78
C ALA A 15 45.84 5.30 28.71
N LEU A 16 45.34 6.46 28.36
CA LEU A 16 45.98 7.39 27.43
C LEU A 16 47.31 7.87 27.96
N ARG A 17 47.38 8.29 29.22
CA ARG A 17 48.63 8.67 29.88
C ARG A 17 49.64 7.53 29.89
N THR A 18 49.21 6.33 30.21
CA THR A 18 50.06 5.12 30.22
C THR A 18 50.56 4.81 28.80
N ALA A 19 49.73 4.96 27.79
CA ALA A 19 50.09 4.74 26.38
C ALA A 19 51.16 5.73 25.91
N VAL A 20 51.07 7.00 26.33
CA VAL A 20 52.09 8.04 26.03
C VAL A 20 53.40 7.72 26.79
N ASP A 21 53.34 7.37 28.07
CA ASP A 21 54.50 7.11 28.90
C ASP A 21 55.31 5.87 28.46
N ARG A 22 54.65 4.84 27.94
CA ARG A 22 55.30 3.65 27.36
C ARG A 22 56.14 3.95 26.11
N ARG A 23 55.87 5.03 25.42
CA ARG A 23 56.57 5.41 24.18
C ARG A 23 57.76 6.34 24.46
N VAL A 24 58.71 5.85 25.29
CA VAL A 24 59.92 6.57 25.67
C VAL A 24 60.79 6.86 24.43
N GLY A 25 61.21 8.11 24.25
CA GLY A 25 62.03 8.53 23.09
C GLY A 25 61.18 8.80 21.82
N TRP A 26 59.87 8.79 21.94
CA TRP A 26 58.98 9.10 20.83
C TRP A 26 59.03 10.60 20.47
N PRO A 27 59.28 10.99 19.19
CA PRO A 27 59.44 12.40 18.80
C PRO A 27 58.18 13.26 19.06
N ALA A 28 57.00 12.69 19.01
CA ALA A 28 55.74 13.38 19.25
C ALA A 28 55.28 13.38 20.72
N ARG A 29 56.14 12.91 21.66
CA ARG A 29 55.75 12.74 23.08
C ARG A 29 55.32 14.06 23.73
N ASP A 30 56.06 15.14 23.54
CA ASP A 30 55.73 16.42 24.15
C ASP A 30 54.41 17.01 23.61
N GLN A 31 54.15 16.83 22.33
CA GLN A 31 52.90 17.20 21.72
C GLN A 31 51.74 16.37 22.24
N ALA A 32 51.96 15.06 22.43
CA ALA A 32 50.95 14.15 22.98
C ALA A 32 50.64 14.46 24.45
N LEU A 33 51.67 14.79 25.26
CA LEU A 33 51.48 15.21 26.66
C LEU A 33 50.70 16.53 26.74
N ALA A 34 51.02 17.52 25.90
CA ALA A 34 50.30 18.78 25.86
C ALA A 34 48.81 18.57 25.46
N ALA A 35 48.53 17.69 24.50
CA ALA A 35 47.18 17.35 24.13
C ALA A 35 46.43 16.62 25.27
N LEU A 36 47.09 15.73 25.99
CA LEU A 36 46.54 15.02 27.12
C LEU A 36 46.22 15.94 28.30
N ASP A 37 47.08 16.91 28.61
CA ASP A 37 46.84 17.88 29.69
C ASP A 37 45.61 18.77 29.40
N VAL A 38 45.36 19.10 28.14
CA VAL A 38 44.13 19.81 27.72
C VAL A 38 42.93 18.92 27.88
N LEU A 39 43.02 17.64 27.45
CA LEU A 39 41.92 16.68 27.49
C LEU A 39 41.49 16.37 28.95
N THR A 40 42.44 16.19 29.88
CA THR A 40 42.16 15.85 31.29
C THR A 40 41.57 17.02 32.10
N ALA A 41 41.70 18.23 31.59
CA ALA A 41 41.06 19.43 32.20
C ALA A 41 39.56 19.53 31.88
N ASP A 42 39.09 18.83 30.88
CA ASP A 42 37.70 18.84 30.39
C ASP A 42 37.24 17.36 30.27
N ASP A 43 36.06 17.01 30.79
CA ASP A 43 35.52 15.64 30.65
C ASP A 43 34.41 15.62 29.56
N PRO A 44 34.81 15.51 28.29
CA PRO A 44 33.86 15.64 27.16
C PRO A 44 32.91 14.43 27.03
N VAL A 45 33.20 13.31 27.71
CA VAL A 45 32.34 12.09 27.61
C VAL A 45 31.40 11.94 28.79
N ALA A 46 31.52 12.76 29.84
CA ALA A 46 30.63 12.69 31.01
C ALA A 46 29.13 12.76 30.64
N PRO A 47 28.67 13.62 29.74
CA PRO A 47 27.26 13.65 29.34
C PRO A 47 26.77 12.36 28.65
N ALA A 48 27.71 11.62 28.00
CA ALA A 48 27.35 10.40 27.28
C ALA A 48 27.17 9.18 28.22
N LEU A 49 27.73 9.22 29.42
CA LEU A 49 27.68 8.09 30.38
C LEU A 49 26.25 7.73 30.80
N GLU A 50 25.35 8.75 30.95
CA GLU A 50 23.97 8.51 31.31
C GLU A 50 23.23 7.72 30.21
N HIS A 51 23.50 8.05 28.94
CA HIS A 51 22.85 7.42 27.80
C HIS A 51 23.50 6.11 27.38
N LEU A 52 24.80 5.94 27.69
CA LEU A 52 25.52 4.71 27.39
C LEU A 52 25.01 3.51 28.20
N ALA A 53 24.56 3.73 29.43
CA ALA A 53 23.96 2.68 30.24
C ALA A 53 22.71 2.07 29.58
N ALA A 54 21.83 2.90 29.03
CA ALA A 54 20.64 2.45 28.30
C ALA A 54 21.02 1.66 27.02
N VAL A 55 22.03 2.13 26.29
CA VAL A 55 22.52 1.43 25.09
C VAL A 55 23.13 0.08 25.49
N ARG A 56 23.96 0.05 26.55
CA ARG A 56 24.54 -1.20 27.09
C ARG A 56 23.45 -2.23 27.37
N ASP A 57 22.42 -1.84 28.10
CA ASP A 57 21.41 -2.77 28.60
C ASP A 57 20.56 -3.34 27.43
N VAL A 58 20.21 -2.53 26.43
CA VAL A 58 19.46 -3.00 25.25
C VAL A 58 20.31 -3.90 24.36
N PHE A 59 21.58 -3.53 24.10
CA PHE A 59 22.45 -4.27 23.19
C PHE A 59 23.27 -5.38 23.87
N GLY A 60 23.09 -5.57 25.17
CA GLY A 60 23.83 -6.61 25.93
C GLY A 60 25.35 -6.43 25.88
N LEU A 61 25.84 -5.18 25.95
CA LEU A 61 27.24 -4.88 25.78
C LEU A 61 28.03 -5.25 27.01
N ALA A 62 29.23 -5.83 26.80
CA ALA A 62 30.20 -6.07 27.86
C ALA A 62 30.92 -4.76 28.23
N PRO A 63 31.54 -4.67 29.43
CA PRO A 63 32.27 -3.46 29.83
C PRO A 63 33.40 -3.06 28.84
N VAL A 64 34.02 -4.00 28.16
CA VAL A 64 35.01 -3.71 27.11
C VAL A 64 34.40 -3.00 25.90
N ASP A 65 33.15 -3.33 25.53
CA ASP A 65 32.44 -2.68 24.43
C ASP A 65 32.12 -1.23 24.77
N GLU A 66 31.67 -0.98 26.00
CA GLU A 66 31.42 0.39 26.49
C GLU A 66 32.66 1.25 26.37
N HIS A 67 33.81 0.71 26.83
CA HIS A 67 35.07 1.44 26.73
C HIS A 67 35.51 1.67 25.28
N LEU A 68 35.31 0.69 24.37
CA LEU A 68 35.60 0.87 22.94
C LEU A 68 34.75 1.96 22.32
N LEU A 69 33.43 2.03 22.67
CA LEU A 69 32.54 3.12 22.23
C LEU A 69 33.01 4.47 22.80
N LEU A 70 33.39 4.55 24.06
CA LEU A 70 33.91 5.79 24.67
C LEU A 70 35.20 6.25 24.04
N VAL A 71 36.13 5.35 23.72
CA VAL A 71 37.40 5.68 23.02
C VAL A 71 37.08 6.26 21.63
N ALA A 72 36.16 5.67 20.90
CA ALA A 72 35.77 6.18 19.61
C ALA A 72 35.04 7.55 19.74
N LEU A 73 34.14 7.68 20.72
CA LEU A 73 33.40 8.93 20.99
C LEU A 73 34.34 10.07 21.40
N LEU A 74 35.29 9.80 22.23
CA LEU A 74 36.26 10.80 22.70
C LEU A 74 37.00 11.44 21.52
N ALA A 75 37.43 10.63 20.54
CA ALA A 75 38.12 11.10 19.36
C ALA A 75 37.19 11.95 18.44
N GLU A 76 35.88 11.73 18.46
CA GLU A 76 34.91 12.53 17.70
C GLU A 76 34.57 13.87 18.41
N LEU A 77 34.57 13.89 19.75
CA LEU A 77 34.09 15.06 20.50
C LEU A 77 35.21 16.09 20.78
N HIS A 78 36.45 15.67 20.92
CA HIS A 78 37.50 16.56 21.40
C HIS A 78 38.69 16.64 20.43
N PRO A 79 39.08 17.84 19.94
CA PRO A 79 40.18 18.01 18.98
C PRO A 79 41.52 17.48 19.51
N SER A 80 41.83 17.65 20.83
CA SER A 80 43.05 17.13 21.44
C SER A 80 43.07 15.61 21.52
N ALA A 81 41.89 14.97 21.75
CA ALA A 81 41.79 13.52 21.70
C ALA A 81 41.96 13.00 20.27
N HIS A 82 41.40 13.69 19.30
CA HIS A 82 41.57 13.34 17.88
C HIS A 82 43.07 13.44 17.46
N LEU A 83 43.74 14.49 17.88
CA LEU A 83 45.18 14.62 17.66
C LEU A 83 45.98 13.52 18.37
N LEU A 84 45.66 13.25 19.63
CA LEU A 84 46.33 12.23 20.44
C LEU A 84 46.16 10.83 19.87
N CYS A 85 44.95 10.48 19.47
CA CYS A 85 44.67 9.19 18.82
C CYS A 85 45.43 9.03 17.50
N GLY A 86 45.52 10.07 16.68
CA GLY A 86 46.30 10.04 15.45
C GLY A 86 47.76 9.80 15.72
N LEU A 87 48.37 10.59 16.62
CA LEU A 87 49.79 10.46 17.01
C LEU A 87 50.10 9.07 17.59
N LEU A 88 49.27 8.56 18.50
CA LEU A 88 49.43 7.23 19.10
C LEU A 88 49.21 6.10 18.08
N SER A 89 48.43 6.32 17.04
CA SER A 89 48.23 5.37 15.93
C SER A 89 49.34 5.40 14.88
N GLY A 90 50.31 6.32 15.03
CA GLY A 90 51.47 6.44 14.13
C GLY A 90 51.29 7.48 13.01
N ASP A 91 50.27 8.32 13.09
CA ASP A 91 50.05 9.41 12.16
C ASP A 91 50.94 10.64 12.52
N SER A 92 51.11 11.54 11.56
CA SER A 92 51.78 12.82 11.78
C SER A 92 50.82 13.95 12.22
N GLY A 93 49.54 13.64 12.39
CA GLY A 93 48.48 14.62 12.70
C GLY A 93 47.23 13.98 13.30
N PRO A 94 46.13 14.73 13.39
CA PRO A 94 44.85 14.25 13.92
C PRO A 94 44.34 13.01 13.20
N GLY A 95 43.75 12.07 13.92
CA GLY A 95 43.21 10.84 13.36
C GLY A 95 42.35 10.06 14.35
N ARG A 96 41.45 9.25 13.83
CA ARG A 96 40.66 8.31 14.63
C ARG A 96 41.55 7.19 15.17
N PRO A 97 41.24 6.62 16.33
CA PRO A 97 42.01 5.50 16.88
C PRO A 97 41.96 4.29 15.94
N THR A 98 43.12 3.63 15.76
CA THR A 98 43.15 2.31 15.13
C THR A 98 42.58 1.27 16.07
N ALA A 99 42.12 0.11 15.53
CA ALA A 99 41.65 -1.00 16.35
C ALA A 99 42.74 -1.49 17.32
N ALA A 100 44.04 -1.47 16.92
CA ALA A 100 45.14 -1.79 17.80
C ALA A 100 45.25 -0.82 18.99
N LEU A 101 45.17 0.49 18.73
CA LEU A 101 45.19 1.50 19.79
C LEU A 101 43.97 1.39 20.71
N ALA A 102 42.77 1.22 20.13
CA ALA A 102 41.56 1.08 20.93
C ALA A 102 41.64 -0.11 21.89
N LEU A 103 42.10 -1.28 21.44
CA LEU A 103 42.31 -2.44 22.28
C LEU A 103 43.38 -2.18 23.38
N GLU A 104 44.48 -1.48 23.03
CA GLU A 104 45.50 -1.09 24.04
C GLU A 104 44.87 -0.18 25.12
N LEU A 105 44.06 0.80 24.74
CA LEU A 105 43.44 1.76 25.67
C LEU A 105 42.42 1.11 26.60
N VAL A 106 41.71 0.08 26.15
CA VAL A 106 40.77 -0.66 27.00
C VAL A 106 41.45 -1.78 27.80
N GLY A 107 42.80 -1.87 27.73
CA GLY A 107 43.58 -2.84 28.46
C GLY A 107 43.52 -4.27 27.91
N ALA A 108 43.00 -4.43 26.67
CA ALA A 108 42.89 -5.72 26.01
C ALA A 108 44.14 -6.04 25.18
N SER A 109 44.49 -7.31 25.11
CA SER A 109 45.62 -7.74 24.28
C SER A 109 45.20 -7.88 22.81
N VAL A 110 46.01 -7.31 21.90
CA VAL A 110 45.78 -7.42 20.44
C VAL A 110 45.92 -8.86 19.92
N VAL A 111 46.49 -9.77 20.70
CA VAL A 111 46.58 -11.20 20.36
C VAL A 111 45.52 -12.04 21.06
N ASP A 112 44.68 -11.44 21.89
CA ASP A 112 43.55 -12.10 22.53
C ASP A 112 42.41 -12.31 21.51
N PRO A 113 42.02 -13.55 21.21
CA PRO A 113 40.92 -13.82 20.28
C PRO A 113 39.60 -13.16 20.70
N ALA A 114 39.25 -13.22 22.00
CA ALA A 114 38.03 -12.67 22.52
C ALA A 114 37.92 -11.15 22.34
N ALA A 115 39.05 -10.42 22.54
CA ALA A 115 39.10 -8.99 22.32
C ALA A 115 38.96 -8.61 20.81
N ARG A 116 39.55 -9.43 19.93
CA ARG A 116 39.44 -9.23 18.48
C ARG A 116 38.04 -9.52 17.95
N GLU A 117 37.37 -10.54 18.49
CA GLU A 117 35.99 -10.90 18.15
C GLU A 117 35.01 -9.74 18.43
N ARG A 118 35.27 -8.87 19.42
CA ARG A 118 34.46 -7.69 19.71
C ARG A 118 34.41 -6.69 18.54
N LEU A 119 35.48 -6.64 17.74
CA LEU A 119 35.63 -5.78 16.57
C LEU A 119 35.46 -6.54 15.23
N ALA A 120 35.14 -7.82 15.26
CA ALA A 120 34.84 -8.60 14.07
C ALA A 120 33.46 -8.17 13.46
N PRO A 121 33.21 -8.48 12.18
CA PRO A 121 31.95 -8.14 11.56
C PRO A 121 30.71 -8.70 12.28
N ASP A 122 30.84 -9.87 12.90
CA ASP A 122 29.85 -10.55 13.72
C ASP A 122 29.87 -10.17 15.21
N GLY A 123 30.85 -9.38 15.61
CA GLY A 123 30.94 -8.83 16.96
C GLY A 123 29.85 -7.80 17.25
N PRO A 124 29.43 -7.63 18.52
CA PRO A 124 28.21 -6.86 18.85
C PRO A 124 28.27 -5.39 18.41
N LEU A 125 29.45 -4.77 18.49
CA LEU A 125 29.59 -3.35 18.12
C LEU A 125 29.40 -3.12 16.61
N VAL A 126 29.98 -3.98 15.78
CA VAL A 126 29.92 -3.86 14.32
C VAL A 126 28.60 -4.42 13.79
N ARG A 127 28.21 -5.60 14.29
CA ARG A 127 26.97 -6.29 13.91
C ARG A 127 25.71 -5.45 14.11
N TYR A 128 25.62 -4.70 15.22
CA TYR A 128 24.49 -3.84 15.51
C TYR A 128 24.63 -2.41 14.91
N GLY A 129 25.72 -2.14 14.20
CA GLY A 129 25.94 -0.81 13.62
C GLY A 129 26.27 0.27 14.66
N LEU A 130 26.69 -0.11 15.87
CA LEU A 130 27.11 0.84 16.91
C LEU A 130 28.49 1.41 16.64
N LEU A 131 29.34 0.66 15.94
CA LEU A 131 30.67 1.04 15.56
C LEU A 131 30.96 0.57 14.14
N ALA A 132 31.66 1.38 13.36
CA ALA A 132 32.18 1.03 12.05
C ALA A 132 33.72 0.99 12.08
N LEU A 133 34.30 0.16 11.22
CA LEU A 133 35.75 0.08 11.03
C LEU A 133 36.05 0.55 9.60
N ASP A 134 36.68 1.72 9.48
CA ASP A 134 37.05 2.30 8.19
C ASP A 134 38.42 1.76 7.70
N GLY A 135 38.48 1.48 6.39
CA GLY A 135 39.69 1.00 5.69
C GLY A 135 39.61 -0.47 5.29
N ASP A 136 40.35 -0.81 4.24
CA ASP A 136 40.45 -2.19 3.71
C ASP A 136 41.71 -2.95 4.24
N ASP A 137 42.42 -2.36 5.18
CA ASP A 137 43.60 -2.92 5.80
C ASP A 137 43.29 -4.12 6.72
N VAL A 138 44.35 -4.70 7.29
CA VAL A 138 44.22 -5.69 8.36
C VAL A 138 43.46 -5.10 9.54
N LEU A 139 42.69 -5.93 10.25
CA LEU A 139 41.79 -5.50 11.34
C LEU A 139 42.41 -4.46 12.27
N LEU A 140 43.65 -4.72 12.75
CA LEU A 140 44.34 -3.86 13.73
C LEU A 140 44.70 -2.47 13.21
N ALA A 141 44.83 -2.29 11.89
CA ALA A 141 45.12 -1.00 11.25
C ALA A 141 43.83 -0.21 10.87
N ARG A 142 42.67 -0.86 10.86
CA ARG A 142 41.40 -0.18 10.60
C ARG A 142 41.07 0.81 11.70
N ARG A 143 40.41 1.91 11.32
CA ARG A 143 40.07 2.99 12.24
C ARG A 143 38.66 2.84 12.76
N LEU A 144 38.48 3.06 14.05
CA LEU A 144 37.16 3.09 14.67
C LEU A 144 36.45 4.38 14.28
N ARG A 145 35.22 4.22 13.76
CA ARG A 145 34.31 5.32 13.45
C ARG A 145 32.97 5.09 14.15
N LEU A 146 32.57 6.06 14.94
CA LEU A 146 31.23 6.06 15.52
C LEU A 146 30.25 6.63 14.47
N PRO A 147 29.17 5.94 14.13
CA PRO A 147 28.16 6.53 13.27
C PRO A 147 27.53 7.78 13.91
N ASP A 148 27.31 8.83 13.13
CA ASP A 148 26.77 10.11 13.62
C ASP A 148 25.50 9.95 14.44
N ARG A 149 24.66 8.98 14.06
CA ARG A 149 23.43 8.68 14.80
C ARG A 149 23.69 8.14 16.20
N VAL A 150 24.69 7.27 16.34
CA VAL A 150 25.09 6.72 17.64
C VAL A 150 25.71 7.83 18.50
N THR A 151 26.60 8.64 17.92
CA THR A 151 27.15 9.81 18.59
C THR A 151 26.03 10.74 19.10
N ALA A 152 25.08 11.08 18.24
CA ALA A 152 23.96 11.94 18.62
C ALA A 152 23.12 11.33 19.76
N ARG A 153 22.88 10.01 19.74
CA ARG A 153 22.13 9.31 20.81
C ARG A 153 22.86 9.34 22.14
N LEU A 154 24.16 9.07 22.12
CA LEU A 154 25.02 9.13 23.32
C LEU A 154 25.08 10.55 23.91
N LEU A 155 24.94 11.58 23.08
CA LEU A 155 24.82 12.97 23.52
C LEU A 155 23.40 13.41 23.87
N GLY A 156 22.45 12.49 24.00
CA GLY A 156 21.09 12.76 24.44
C GLY A 156 20.10 13.17 23.34
N SER A 157 20.49 13.10 22.07
CA SER A 157 19.56 13.37 20.98
C SER A 157 18.65 12.18 20.70
N HIS A 158 17.32 12.45 20.70
CA HIS A 158 16.30 11.47 20.33
C HIS A 158 15.85 11.60 18.88
N ARG A 159 16.50 12.43 18.09
CA ARG A 159 16.14 12.68 16.70
C ARG A 159 16.56 11.49 15.84
N VAL A 160 15.59 10.85 15.18
CA VAL A 160 15.84 9.72 14.26
C VAL A 160 16.65 10.17 13.03
N SER A 161 17.37 9.22 12.42
CA SER A 161 18.07 9.45 11.15
C SER A 161 17.10 9.84 10.01
N ALA A 162 17.60 10.58 9.03
CA ALA A 162 16.78 11.00 7.90
C ALA A 162 16.23 9.81 7.09
N GLU A 163 17.01 8.78 6.99
CA GLU A 163 16.71 7.53 6.29
C GLU A 163 15.55 6.78 6.95
N ALA A 164 15.62 6.60 8.26
CA ALA A 164 14.54 5.98 9.02
C ALA A 164 13.29 6.88 8.99
N ALA A 165 13.44 8.18 9.20
CA ALA A 165 12.33 9.14 9.22
C ALA A 165 11.51 9.14 7.93
N ALA A 166 12.11 8.85 6.78
CA ALA A 166 11.42 8.80 5.49
C ALA A 166 10.34 7.72 5.43
N VAL A 167 10.52 6.63 6.16
CA VAL A 167 9.62 5.46 6.16
C VAL A 167 8.88 5.27 7.48
N LEU A 168 9.18 6.05 8.52
CA LEU A 168 8.46 5.96 9.79
C LEU A 168 7.01 6.39 9.65
N ARG A 169 6.16 5.70 10.40
CA ARG A 169 4.76 6.06 10.62
C ARG A 169 4.46 6.16 12.11
N ASP A 170 3.50 7.01 12.44
CA ASP A 170 2.90 6.98 13.76
C ASP A 170 2.12 5.67 13.93
N PRO A 171 2.28 4.95 15.05
CA PRO A 171 1.51 3.74 15.30
C PRO A 171 0.02 4.07 15.42
N GLU A 172 -0.81 3.45 14.59
CA GLU A 172 -2.26 3.62 14.67
C GLU A 172 -2.81 2.80 15.84
N ALA A 173 -3.41 3.50 16.79
CA ALA A 173 -4.04 2.87 17.94
C ALA A 173 -5.42 2.33 17.57
N VAL A 174 -5.52 1.03 17.28
CA VAL A 174 -6.76 0.35 16.95
C VAL A 174 -7.02 -0.73 17.98
N ASP A 175 -8.25 -0.84 18.45
CA ASP A 175 -8.67 -1.97 19.28
C ASP A 175 -9.04 -3.09 18.32
N LEU A 176 -8.23 -4.12 18.30
CA LEU A 176 -8.37 -5.30 17.44
C LEU A 176 -8.38 -6.54 18.31
N ASP A 177 -9.24 -7.47 17.98
CA ASP A 177 -9.14 -8.84 18.50
C ASP A 177 -8.06 -9.61 17.72
N GLY A 178 -7.56 -10.71 18.29
CA GLY A 178 -6.62 -11.61 17.62
C GLY A 178 -5.12 -11.27 17.78
N TYR A 179 -4.76 -10.25 18.56
CA TYR A 179 -3.36 -9.91 18.84
C TYR A 179 -2.63 -10.90 19.77
N ALA A 180 -3.36 -11.80 20.41
CA ALA A 180 -2.85 -12.65 21.49
C ALA A 180 -1.64 -13.50 21.08
N ASP A 181 -1.62 -14.03 19.86
CA ASP A 181 -0.51 -14.87 19.38
C ASP A 181 0.77 -14.03 19.17
N VAL A 182 0.64 -12.78 18.70
CA VAL A 182 1.78 -11.86 18.54
C VAL A 182 2.28 -11.43 19.92
N ALA A 183 1.37 -11.11 20.86
CA ALA A 183 1.72 -10.75 22.23
C ALA A 183 2.44 -11.89 22.95
N ALA A 184 1.93 -13.13 22.85
CA ALA A 184 2.56 -14.29 23.44
C ALA A 184 3.97 -14.55 22.88
N ALA A 185 4.18 -14.35 21.58
CA ALA A 185 5.51 -14.48 20.98
C ALA A 185 6.48 -13.38 21.46
N LEU A 186 6.00 -12.13 21.62
CA LEU A 186 6.80 -11.05 22.20
C LEU A 186 7.16 -11.32 23.66
N GLU A 187 6.24 -11.80 24.49
CA GLU A 187 6.49 -12.21 25.87
C GLU A 187 7.47 -13.38 25.97
N ALA A 188 7.44 -14.30 25.03
CA ALA A 188 8.40 -15.40 24.92
C ALA A 188 9.82 -14.94 24.55
N GLY A 189 9.99 -13.68 24.15
CA GLY A 189 11.27 -13.10 23.74
C GLY A 189 11.72 -13.52 22.34
N GLU A 190 10.79 -13.88 21.46
CA GLU A 190 11.11 -14.25 20.08
C GLU A 190 11.76 -13.05 19.35
N PRO A 191 12.92 -13.23 18.73
CA PRO A 191 13.66 -12.12 18.10
C PRO A 191 12.99 -11.64 16.81
N LEU A 192 12.29 -12.53 16.10
CA LEU A 192 11.57 -12.25 14.86
C LEU A 192 10.22 -12.95 14.89
N ILE A 193 9.16 -12.19 14.62
CA ILE A 193 7.78 -12.68 14.50
C ILE A 193 7.29 -12.30 13.10
N TRP A 194 6.71 -13.26 12.36
CA TRP A 194 6.18 -13.02 11.03
C TRP A 194 4.67 -12.88 11.07
N VAL A 195 4.14 -11.74 10.66
CA VAL A 195 2.72 -11.52 10.47
C VAL A 195 2.40 -11.58 8.98
N HIS A 196 1.77 -12.66 8.55
CA HIS A 196 1.25 -12.77 7.19
C HIS A 196 0.00 -11.89 7.08
N SER A 197 0.11 -10.80 6.36
CA SER A 197 -0.96 -9.81 6.16
C SER A 197 -1.32 -9.71 4.68
N PRO A 198 -2.31 -10.47 4.19
CA PRO A 198 -2.83 -10.31 2.83
C PRO A 198 -3.31 -8.90 2.57
N VAL A 199 -3.47 -8.55 1.29
CA VAL A 199 -3.95 -7.22 0.90
C VAL A 199 -5.27 -6.87 1.61
N GLY A 200 -5.29 -5.70 2.25
CA GLY A 200 -6.45 -5.21 3.01
C GLY A 200 -6.58 -5.78 4.43
N ALA A 201 -5.68 -6.68 4.87
CA ALA A 201 -5.63 -7.14 6.25
C ALA A 201 -4.93 -6.13 7.17
N ALA A 202 -5.26 -6.16 8.46
CA ALA A 202 -4.82 -5.18 9.45
C ALA A 202 -3.53 -5.60 10.19
N GLY A 203 -2.55 -6.20 9.48
CA GLY A 203 -1.37 -6.81 10.12
C GLY A 203 -0.49 -5.82 10.88
N THR A 204 -0.29 -4.61 10.38
CA THR A 204 0.49 -3.59 11.10
C THR A 204 -0.24 -3.15 12.36
N ALA A 205 -1.54 -2.88 12.28
CA ALA A 205 -2.34 -2.51 13.43
C ALA A 205 -2.43 -3.64 14.47
N LEU A 206 -2.47 -4.92 14.02
CA LEU A 206 -2.43 -6.10 14.90
C LEU A 206 -1.12 -6.15 15.69
N ALA A 207 0.03 -5.92 15.03
CA ALA A 207 1.32 -5.85 15.70
C ALA A 207 1.41 -4.71 16.71
N VAL A 208 0.87 -3.54 16.37
CA VAL A 208 0.78 -2.38 17.29
C VAL A 208 -0.14 -2.66 18.47
N ALA A 209 -1.28 -3.33 18.24
CA ALA A 209 -2.20 -3.72 19.31
C ALA A 209 -1.54 -4.67 20.32
N ALA A 210 -0.77 -5.65 19.84
CA ALA A 210 0.01 -6.57 20.69
C ALA A 210 1.04 -5.81 21.55
N CYS A 211 1.75 -4.83 20.97
CA CYS A 211 2.70 -4.01 21.72
C CYS A 211 1.99 -3.16 22.81
N ARG A 212 0.81 -2.63 22.51
CA ARG A 212 0.02 -1.85 23.47
C ARG A 212 -0.48 -2.71 24.63
N GLU A 213 -0.95 -3.92 24.35
CA GLU A 213 -1.40 -4.84 25.40
C GLU A 213 -0.29 -5.14 26.41
N LEU A 214 0.95 -5.26 25.93
CA LEU A 214 2.13 -5.50 26.76
C LEU A 214 2.73 -4.23 27.37
N ASP A 215 2.14 -3.05 27.14
CA ASP A 215 2.67 -1.74 27.54
C ASP A 215 4.12 -1.50 27.05
N VAL A 216 4.46 -2.01 25.87
CA VAL A 216 5.77 -1.80 25.24
C VAL A 216 5.67 -0.80 24.09
N VAL A 217 6.67 0.08 24.03
CA VAL A 217 6.74 1.08 22.96
C VAL A 217 7.20 0.40 21.67
N CYS A 218 6.56 0.70 20.55
CA CYS A 218 6.98 0.22 19.24
C CYS A 218 7.33 1.35 18.27
N LEU A 219 8.28 1.05 17.38
CA LEU A 219 8.65 1.89 16.24
C LEU A 219 8.08 1.25 14.96
N VAL A 220 7.25 1.98 14.21
CA VAL A 220 6.66 1.44 12.97
C VAL A 220 7.38 1.99 11.76
N GLY A 221 8.05 1.10 11.03
CA GLY A 221 8.70 1.39 9.74
C GLY A 221 7.93 0.77 8.58
N ASP A 222 7.69 1.51 7.51
CA ASP A 222 6.94 1.05 6.34
C ASP A 222 7.78 1.10 5.06
N LEU A 223 8.26 -0.06 4.64
CA LEU A 223 9.10 -0.21 3.45
C LEU A 223 8.36 0.07 2.13
N GLU A 224 7.02 0.03 2.12
CA GLU A 224 6.24 0.34 0.93
C GLU A 224 6.28 1.85 0.59
N ARG A 225 6.77 2.69 1.49
CA ARG A 225 7.01 4.12 1.24
C ARG A 225 8.31 4.41 0.50
N LEU A 226 9.15 3.41 0.32
CA LEU A 226 10.38 3.57 -0.46
C LEU A 226 10.08 3.89 -1.92
N PRO A 227 10.91 4.73 -2.58
CA PRO A 227 10.73 5.04 -3.99
C PRO A 227 10.84 3.77 -4.84
N VAL A 228 9.88 3.61 -5.77
CA VAL A 228 9.75 2.43 -6.62
C VAL A 228 10.12 2.80 -8.05
N THR A 229 10.99 2.01 -8.67
CA THR A 229 11.23 2.09 -10.11
C THR A 229 10.15 1.31 -10.84
N PRO A 230 9.42 1.92 -11.79
CA PRO A 230 8.38 1.22 -12.54
C PRO A 230 8.87 -0.10 -13.15
N GLY A 231 8.21 -1.21 -12.81
CA GLY A 231 8.54 -2.55 -13.30
C GLY A 231 9.64 -3.30 -12.55
N LEU A 232 10.41 -2.64 -11.66
CA LEU A 232 11.53 -3.26 -10.93
C LEU A 232 11.34 -3.31 -9.40
N GLY A 233 10.40 -2.54 -8.86
CA GLY A 233 10.25 -2.41 -7.40
C GLY A 233 11.25 -1.41 -6.78
N PRO A 234 11.36 -1.38 -5.44
CA PRO A 234 12.36 -0.58 -4.75
C PRO A 234 13.77 -1.17 -4.95
N ASP A 235 14.79 -0.32 -4.90
CA ASP A 235 16.19 -0.75 -4.98
C ASP A 235 16.53 -1.66 -3.78
N PRO A 236 16.99 -2.90 -3.99
CA PRO A 236 17.34 -3.82 -2.91
C PRO A 236 18.42 -3.29 -1.95
N ALA A 237 19.35 -2.47 -2.46
CA ALA A 237 20.39 -1.85 -1.62
C ALA A 237 19.79 -0.79 -0.69
N LEU A 238 18.85 0.01 -1.21
CA LEU A 238 18.11 1.00 -0.42
C LEU A 238 17.22 0.32 0.64
N VAL A 239 16.55 -0.79 0.28
CA VAL A 239 15.75 -1.59 1.23
C VAL A 239 16.64 -2.07 2.38
N ARG A 240 17.77 -2.70 2.07
CA ARG A 240 18.72 -3.21 3.08
C ARG A 240 19.21 -2.11 4.01
N TRP A 241 19.61 -0.99 3.43
CA TRP A 241 20.10 0.14 4.22
C TRP A 241 19.04 0.73 5.14
N THR A 242 17.81 0.85 4.64
CA THR A 242 16.66 1.36 5.42
C THR A 242 16.32 0.40 6.58
N VAL A 243 16.31 -0.91 6.33
CA VAL A 243 16.06 -1.91 7.38
C VAL A 243 17.12 -1.82 8.47
N GLN A 244 18.40 -1.72 8.10
CA GLN A 244 19.50 -1.56 9.07
C GLN A 244 19.34 -0.27 9.89
N ALA A 245 18.97 0.84 9.26
CA ALA A 245 18.70 2.09 9.96
C ALA A 245 17.54 1.97 10.95
N LEU A 246 16.43 1.33 10.55
CA LEU A 246 15.28 1.10 11.43
C LEU A 246 15.62 0.21 12.62
N VAL A 247 16.38 -0.86 12.41
CA VAL A 247 16.83 -1.78 13.48
C VAL A 247 17.72 -1.05 14.46
N LEU A 248 18.65 -0.23 13.97
CA LEU A 248 19.51 0.59 14.83
C LEU A 248 18.67 1.59 15.65
N GLU A 249 17.72 2.29 15.01
CA GLU A 249 16.85 3.25 15.72
C GLU A 249 15.99 2.58 16.79
N ALA A 250 15.40 1.43 16.48
CA ALA A 250 14.62 0.66 17.44
C ALA A 250 15.49 0.20 18.63
N GLY A 251 16.71 -0.30 18.36
CA GLY A 251 17.67 -0.67 19.39
C GLY A 251 18.11 0.52 20.25
N LEU A 252 18.46 1.67 19.63
CA LEU A 252 18.82 2.88 20.36
C LEU A 252 17.67 3.45 21.20
N GLY A 253 16.43 3.19 20.79
CA GLY A 253 15.21 3.55 21.52
C GLY A 253 14.78 2.53 22.56
N GLY A 254 15.28 1.29 22.50
CA GLY A 254 14.79 0.17 23.32
C GLY A 254 13.33 -0.18 22.99
N THR A 255 12.90 -0.06 21.74
CA THR A 255 11.52 -0.23 21.28
C THR A 255 11.38 -1.45 20.40
N VAL A 256 10.22 -2.11 20.39
CA VAL A 256 9.90 -3.16 19.42
C VAL A 256 9.85 -2.55 18.03
N LEU A 257 10.46 -3.20 17.02
CA LEU A 257 10.35 -2.77 15.62
C LEU A 257 9.16 -3.48 14.95
N VAL A 258 8.16 -2.73 14.52
CA VAL A 258 7.11 -3.22 13.62
C VAL A 258 7.49 -2.81 12.19
N LEU A 259 7.79 -3.79 11.35
CA LEU A 259 8.28 -3.58 9.98
C LEU A 259 7.18 -3.92 8.97
N ALA A 260 6.44 -2.93 8.53
CA ALA A 260 5.45 -3.08 7.46
C ALA A 260 6.11 -3.19 6.08
N GLY A 261 5.51 -3.94 5.16
CA GLY A 261 6.10 -4.21 3.85
C GLY A 261 7.30 -5.15 3.90
N ALA A 262 7.43 -5.96 4.95
CA ALA A 262 8.58 -6.83 5.22
C ALA A 262 8.85 -7.86 4.10
N HIS A 263 7.86 -8.18 3.26
CA HIS A 263 8.05 -9.03 2.07
C HIS A 263 9.03 -8.45 1.05
N LEU A 264 9.32 -7.14 1.10
CA LEU A 264 10.32 -6.48 0.25
C LEU A 264 11.77 -6.74 0.73
N ALA A 265 11.93 -7.20 1.98
CA ALA A 265 13.22 -7.48 2.61
C ALA A 265 13.29 -8.91 3.16
N ALA A 266 12.37 -9.79 2.79
CA ALA A 266 12.18 -11.08 3.44
C ALA A 266 13.43 -11.99 3.40
N ASP A 267 14.17 -11.95 2.29
CA ASP A 267 15.42 -12.66 2.10
C ASP A 267 16.58 -12.18 3.02
N GLN A 268 16.41 -11.02 3.65
CA GLN A 268 17.41 -10.40 4.53
C GLN A 268 17.07 -10.55 6.02
N LEU A 269 15.78 -10.82 6.32
CA LEU A 269 15.29 -10.88 7.71
C LEU A 269 15.82 -12.08 8.49
N GLY A 270 16.13 -13.17 7.80
CA GLY A 270 16.71 -14.36 8.43
C GLY A 270 18.09 -14.12 9.04
N ASP A 271 18.88 -13.24 8.44
CA ASP A 271 20.19 -12.84 8.90
C ASP A 271 20.17 -11.51 9.68
N LEU A 272 18.97 -11.00 9.98
CA LEU A 272 18.82 -9.73 10.66
C LEU A 272 19.22 -9.88 12.13
N HIS A 273 20.19 -9.08 12.52
CA HIS A 273 20.64 -8.99 13.90
C HIS A 273 20.05 -7.74 14.54
N ALA A 274 18.99 -7.91 15.30
CA ALA A 274 18.36 -6.86 16.07
C ALA A 274 18.61 -7.06 17.57
N ALA A 275 18.81 -5.96 18.28
CA ALA A 275 18.92 -5.97 19.73
C ALA A 275 17.54 -6.00 20.41
N VAL A 276 16.50 -5.78 19.66
CA VAL A 276 15.09 -5.72 20.09
C VAL A 276 14.25 -6.64 19.21
N PRO A 277 13.08 -7.11 19.69
CA PRO A 277 12.17 -7.91 18.87
C PRO A 277 11.72 -7.18 17.62
N VAL A 278 11.59 -7.93 16.52
CA VAL A 278 11.08 -7.42 15.24
C VAL A 278 9.79 -8.16 14.88
N VAL A 279 8.70 -7.42 14.72
CA VAL A 279 7.44 -7.94 14.17
C VAL A 279 7.38 -7.54 12.70
N ALA A 280 7.68 -8.50 11.83
CA ALA A 280 7.75 -8.31 10.39
C ALA A 280 6.38 -8.61 9.75
N VAL A 281 5.78 -7.62 9.10
CA VAL A 281 4.45 -7.71 8.47
C VAL A 281 4.62 -7.79 6.96
N GLY A 282 4.28 -8.95 6.37
CA GLY A 282 4.45 -9.22 4.94
C GLY A 282 3.20 -9.75 4.25
N ARG A 283 3.10 -9.53 2.94
CA ARG A 283 1.93 -9.94 2.14
C ARG A 283 1.90 -11.43 1.79
N THR A 284 3.01 -12.12 1.95
CA THR A 284 3.16 -13.55 1.66
C THR A 284 3.45 -14.32 2.93
N GLY A 285 3.16 -15.61 2.94
CA GLY A 285 3.62 -16.50 4.01
C GLY A 285 5.16 -16.55 4.09
N TRP A 286 5.69 -16.94 5.26
CA TRP A 286 7.12 -17.13 5.42
C TRP A 286 7.62 -18.25 4.49
N ASP A 287 8.70 -17.98 3.77
CA ASP A 287 9.37 -19.01 2.94
C ASP A 287 10.56 -19.58 3.73
N PRO A 288 10.58 -20.90 4.00
CA PRO A 288 11.70 -21.54 4.71
C PRO A 288 13.09 -21.33 4.08
N ARG A 289 13.15 -20.88 2.83
CA ARG A 289 14.43 -20.54 2.16
C ARG A 289 15.06 -19.24 2.66
N TRP A 290 14.30 -18.40 3.37
CA TRP A 290 14.82 -17.12 3.87
C TRP A 290 15.66 -17.27 5.13
N SER A 291 15.42 -18.31 5.94
CA SER A 291 16.22 -18.62 7.12
C SER A 291 16.04 -20.08 7.53
N GLU A 292 17.06 -20.65 8.15
CA GLU A 292 16.96 -21.97 8.81
C GLU A 292 16.05 -21.93 10.05
N ALA A 293 16.01 -20.80 10.74
CA ALA A 293 15.08 -20.59 11.86
C ALA A 293 13.71 -20.20 11.33
N LEU A 294 12.66 -20.92 11.77
CA LEU A 294 11.29 -20.60 11.46
C LEU A 294 10.73 -19.68 12.55
N PRO A 295 10.44 -18.40 12.24
CA PRO A 295 9.82 -17.51 13.20
C PRO A 295 8.37 -17.95 13.47
N PRO A 296 7.80 -17.63 14.66
CA PRO A 296 6.37 -17.70 14.86
C PRO A 296 5.64 -16.94 13.75
N ALA A 297 4.64 -17.58 13.13
CA ALA A 297 3.89 -17.00 12.03
C ALA A 297 2.42 -16.85 12.41
N VAL A 298 1.90 -15.63 12.32
CA VAL A 298 0.52 -15.26 12.64
C VAL A 298 -0.16 -14.75 11.37
N MET A 299 -1.42 -15.16 11.15
CA MET A 299 -2.24 -14.67 10.04
C MET A 299 -3.05 -13.46 10.48
N ALA A 300 -2.85 -12.31 9.84
CA ALA A 300 -3.70 -11.15 10.05
C ALA A 300 -4.99 -11.25 9.23
N THR A 301 -6.08 -10.83 9.82
CA THR A 301 -7.38 -10.73 9.17
C THR A 301 -7.70 -9.29 8.78
N ARG A 302 -8.71 -9.12 7.94
CA ARG A 302 -9.30 -7.79 7.71
C ARG A 302 -10.12 -7.38 8.93
N LEU A 303 -10.30 -6.08 9.09
CA LEU A 303 -11.24 -5.56 10.09
C LEU A 303 -12.61 -6.20 9.87
N ASP A 304 -13.20 -6.71 10.91
CA ASP A 304 -14.60 -7.10 10.90
C ASP A 304 -15.51 -5.86 10.81
N GLN A 305 -16.82 -6.07 10.82
CA GLN A 305 -17.78 -4.97 10.67
C GLN A 305 -17.75 -4.01 11.87
N ASP A 306 -17.63 -4.54 13.08
CA ASP A 306 -17.66 -3.76 14.32
C ASP A 306 -16.34 -3.00 14.52
N GLU A 307 -15.21 -3.66 14.32
CA GLU A 307 -13.88 -3.05 14.34
C GLU A 307 -13.77 -1.90 13.31
N ARG A 308 -14.26 -2.14 12.10
CA ARG A 308 -14.27 -1.14 11.02
C ARG A 308 -15.18 0.04 11.35
N ALA A 309 -16.37 -0.22 11.89
CA ALA A 309 -17.30 0.81 12.33
C ALA A 309 -16.70 1.66 13.47
N ALA A 310 -16.07 1.02 14.44
CA ALA A 310 -15.40 1.70 15.54
C ALA A 310 -14.24 2.58 15.05
N GLN A 311 -13.46 2.10 14.08
CA GLN A 311 -12.36 2.86 13.52
C GLN A 311 -12.86 4.07 12.71
N TRP A 312 -13.89 3.92 11.86
CA TRP A 312 -14.51 5.04 11.15
C TRP A 312 -15.11 6.07 12.10
N TYR A 313 -15.84 5.60 13.11
CA TYR A 313 -16.41 6.49 14.13
C TYR A 313 -15.34 7.32 14.85
N ARG A 314 -14.21 6.69 15.20
CA ARG A 314 -13.09 7.37 15.87
C ARG A 314 -12.48 8.46 14.98
N VAL A 315 -12.38 8.22 13.67
CA VAL A 315 -11.66 9.12 12.76
C VAL A 315 -12.55 10.24 12.23
N VAL A 316 -13.81 9.96 11.85
CA VAL A 316 -14.67 10.96 11.18
C VAL A 316 -15.95 11.30 11.98
N GLY A 317 -16.20 10.63 13.09
CA GLY A 317 -17.37 10.84 13.93
C GLY A 317 -18.67 10.27 13.35
N GLU A 318 -19.74 10.33 14.15
CA GLU A 318 -21.04 9.72 13.84
C GLU A 318 -21.70 10.32 12.61
N ALA A 319 -21.62 11.63 12.43
CA ALA A 319 -22.30 12.34 11.34
C ALA A 319 -21.82 11.95 9.94
N ALA A 320 -20.59 11.45 9.82
CA ALA A 320 -20.00 11.01 8.56
C ALA A 320 -19.96 9.47 8.44
N THR A 321 -20.30 8.73 9.50
CA THR A 321 -20.31 7.26 9.50
C THR A 321 -21.66 6.74 9.05
N THR A 322 -21.82 6.58 7.75
CA THR A 322 -23.04 6.02 7.15
C THR A 322 -22.78 4.58 6.69
N ARG A 323 -23.85 3.84 6.38
CA ARG A 323 -23.74 2.47 5.85
C ARG A 323 -22.84 2.41 4.61
N ASP A 324 -22.87 3.41 3.74
CA ASP A 324 -22.04 3.47 2.53
C ASP A 324 -20.55 3.65 2.85
N VAL A 325 -20.20 4.36 3.92
CA VAL A 325 -18.82 4.47 4.41
C VAL A 325 -18.35 3.15 5.00
N LEU A 326 -19.22 2.44 5.72
CA LEU A 326 -18.91 1.14 6.32
C LEU A 326 -18.66 0.03 5.29
N THR A 327 -19.11 0.19 4.05
CA THR A 327 -18.78 -0.75 2.97
C THR A 327 -17.33 -0.64 2.49
N LEU A 328 -16.63 0.47 2.79
CA LEU A 328 -15.24 0.68 2.40
C LEU A 328 -14.33 -0.23 3.22
N ARG A 329 -13.71 -1.22 2.55
CA ARG A 329 -12.85 -2.23 3.17
C ARG A 329 -11.40 -1.78 3.14
N MET A 330 -11.04 -0.95 4.08
CA MET A 330 -9.72 -0.32 4.19
C MET A 330 -9.00 -0.81 5.44
N THR A 331 -7.68 -0.76 5.40
CA THR A 331 -6.87 -0.96 6.60
C THR A 331 -7.04 0.22 7.57
N PRO A 332 -6.73 0.06 8.85
CA PRO A 332 -6.80 1.16 9.83
C PRO A 332 -6.02 2.40 9.41
N GLU A 333 -4.85 2.20 8.80
CA GLU A 333 -3.99 3.28 8.30
C GLU A 333 -4.64 4.02 7.13
N GLU A 334 -5.29 3.29 6.22
CA GLU A 334 -6.02 3.87 5.10
C GLU A 334 -7.25 4.64 5.59
N ILE A 335 -8.01 4.09 6.56
CA ILE A 335 -9.15 4.77 7.19
C ILE A 335 -8.70 6.10 7.80
N THR A 336 -7.60 6.11 8.54
CA THR A 336 -7.06 7.31 9.14
C THR A 336 -6.61 8.33 8.09
N ALA A 337 -5.93 7.89 7.04
CA ALA A 337 -5.48 8.76 5.95
C ALA A 337 -6.67 9.40 5.21
N VAL A 338 -7.69 8.60 4.90
CA VAL A 338 -8.93 9.05 4.24
C VAL A 338 -9.69 10.04 5.13
N GLY A 339 -9.86 9.72 6.41
CA GLY A 339 -10.56 10.58 7.35
C GLY A 339 -9.89 11.93 7.52
N ARG A 340 -8.58 11.97 7.77
CA ARG A 340 -7.80 13.22 7.84
C ARG A 340 -7.94 14.05 6.55
N ARG A 341 -7.98 13.40 5.39
CA ARG A 341 -8.18 14.09 4.12
C ARG A 341 -9.58 14.65 4.00
N ALA A 342 -10.61 13.88 4.33
CA ALA A 342 -12.00 14.31 4.31
C ALA A 342 -12.23 15.51 5.25
N GLU A 343 -11.69 15.46 6.47
CA GLU A 343 -11.74 16.57 7.43
C GLU A 343 -11.05 17.83 6.89
N ALA A 344 -9.87 17.69 6.31
CA ALA A 344 -9.15 18.83 5.73
C ALA A 344 -9.90 19.47 4.55
N ASP A 345 -10.56 18.65 3.72
CA ASP A 345 -11.37 19.16 2.58
C ASP A 345 -12.65 19.84 3.09
N ALA A 346 -13.34 19.27 4.08
CA ALA A 346 -14.53 19.86 4.71
C ALA A 346 -14.21 21.17 5.46
N ALA A 347 -13.09 21.20 6.20
CA ALA A 347 -12.61 22.40 6.90
C ALA A 347 -12.33 23.55 5.93
N ARG A 348 -11.73 23.27 4.77
CA ARG A 348 -11.53 24.28 3.70
C ARG A 348 -12.85 24.81 3.14
N ALA A 349 -13.89 23.99 3.14
CA ALA A 349 -15.23 24.38 2.73
C ALA A 349 -16.04 25.07 3.87
N GLY A 350 -15.48 25.18 5.07
CA GLY A 350 -16.12 25.83 6.23
C GLY A 350 -17.33 25.07 6.77
N ARG A 351 -17.39 23.75 6.62
CA ARG A 351 -18.51 22.90 7.07
C ARG A 351 -18.02 21.63 7.76
N PRO A 352 -18.89 20.92 8.50
CA PRO A 352 -18.57 19.60 9.04
C PRO A 352 -18.30 18.59 7.93
N VAL A 353 -17.53 17.54 8.26
CA VAL A 353 -17.27 16.40 7.37
C VAL A 353 -18.58 15.62 7.13
N THR A 354 -18.73 15.15 5.91
CA THR A 354 -19.89 14.33 5.49
C THR A 354 -19.41 12.99 4.92
N SER A 355 -20.33 12.04 4.78
CA SER A 355 -20.04 10.75 4.13
C SER A 355 -19.55 10.92 2.69
N ASP A 356 -20.04 11.92 1.96
CA ASP A 356 -19.57 12.20 0.60
C ASP A 356 -18.12 12.68 0.56
N ASP A 357 -17.67 13.44 1.56
CA ASP A 357 -16.25 13.82 1.67
C ASP A 357 -15.36 12.60 1.92
N VAL A 358 -15.81 11.68 2.78
CA VAL A 358 -15.12 10.42 3.05
C VAL A 358 -15.01 9.59 1.79
N ARG A 359 -16.12 9.40 1.07
CA ARG A 359 -16.15 8.65 -0.19
C ARG A 359 -15.25 9.27 -1.25
N LEU A 360 -15.27 10.60 -1.38
CA LEU A 360 -14.41 11.34 -2.31
C LEU A 360 -12.93 11.20 -1.94
N ALA A 361 -12.61 11.28 -0.66
CA ALA A 361 -11.24 11.09 -0.15
C ALA A 361 -10.76 9.65 -0.38
N ALA A 362 -11.62 8.64 -0.15
CA ALA A 362 -11.34 7.24 -0.41
C ALA A 362 -11.02 6.99 -1.90
N ARG A 363 -11.82 7.55 -2.80
CA ARG A 363 -11.56 7.50 -4.25
C ARG A 363 -10.21 8.10 -4.63
N ARG A 364 -9.80 9.21 -4.01
CA ARG A 364 -8.52 9.86 -4.29
C ARG A 364 -7.33 9.05 -3.77
N LEU A 365 -7.48 8.34 -2.67
CA LEU A 365 -6.46 7.42 -2.17
C LEU A 365 -6.24 6.27 -3.17
N GLY A 366 -7.35 5.76 -3.74
CA GLY A 366 -7.37 4.71 -4.75
C GLY A 366 -6.84 5.10 -6.13
N GLY A 367 -6.45 6.36 -6.33
CA GLY A 367 -6.04 6.89 -7.64
C GLY A 367 -5.12 5.96 -8.43
N THR A 368 -5.43 5.81 -9.71
CA THR A 368 -4.83 4.86 -10.64
C THR A 368 -3.30 4.90 -10.66
N ARG A 369 -2.69 3.87 -10.12
CA ARG A 369 -1.25 3.62 -10.24
C ARG A 369 -0.89 2.91 -11.55
N ASP A 370 -1.86 2.22 -12.17
CA ASP A 370 -1.66 1.52 -13.46
C ASP A 370 -2.43 2.26 -14.58
N PRO A 371 -1.74 2.72 -15.65
CA PRO A 371 -2.38 3.40 -16.78
C PRO A 371 -3.37 2.53 -17.57
N ARG A 372 -3.41 1.21 -17.35
CA ARG A 372 -4.38 0.28 -17.95
C ARG A 372 -5.74 0.33 -17.27
N LEU A 373 -5.82 0.90 -16.06
CA LEU A 373 -7.04 1.04 -15.31
C LEU A 373 -7.61 2.44 -15.54
N ARG A 374 -8.80 2.50 -16.11
CA ARG A 374 -9.52 3.77 -16.33
C ARG A 374 -10.51 3.98 -15.18
N THR A 375 -10.40 5.10 -14.50
CA THR A 375 -11.40 5.56 -13.53
C THR A 375 -12.32 6.56 -14.19
N SER A 376 -13.62 6.43 -13.93
CA SER A 376 -14.61 7.42 -14.38
C SER A 376 -14.61 8.64 -13.48
N GLY A 377 -14.55 9.82 -14.08
CA GLY A 377 -14.59 11.09 -13.34
C GLY A 377 -15.98 11.65 -13.07
N THR A 378 -17.05 11.07 -13.64
CA THR A 378 -18.41 11.59 -13.50
C THR A 378 -19.27 10.62 -12.71
N PRO A 379 -19.84 11.03 -11.56
CA PRO A 379 -20.76 10.20 -10.78
C PRO A 379 -21.97 9.80 -11.63
N ALA A 380 -22.34 8.52 -11.61
CA ALA A 380 -23.56 8.00 -12.22
C ALA A 380 -24.54 7.58 -11.12
N THR A 381 -25.77 8.01 -11.24
CA THR A 381 -26.83 7.71 -10.27
C THR A 381 -27.80 6.67 -10.81
N LEU A 382 -28.62 6.10 -9.91
CA LEU A 382 -29.68 5.18 -10.30
C LEU A 382 -30.74 5.84 -11.19
N ASP A 383 -30.86 7.17 -11.16
CA ASP A 383 -31.81 7.93 -11.99
C ASP A 383 -31.31 8.12 -13.43
N ASP A 384 -29.99 8.02 -13.64
CA ASP A 384 -29.39 8.02 -14.98
C ASP A 384 -29.60 6.68 -15.70
N LEU A 385 -30.01 5.64 -14.96
CA LEU A 385 -30.14 4.28 -15.47
C LEU A 385 -31.59 3.93 -15.81
N VAL A 386 -31.98 4.20 -17.05
CA VAL A 386 -33.32 3.85 -17.58
C VAL A 386 -33.30 2.42 -18.10
N LEU A 387 -33.89 1.49 -17.34
CA LEU A 387 -33.92 0.05 -17.62
C LEU A 387 -35.32 -0.52 -17.42
N PRO A 388 -35.65 -1.65 -18.08
CA PRO A 388 -36.85 -2.42 -17.74
C PRO A 388 -36.85 -2.83 -16.28
N ALA A 389 -38.03 -2.89 -15.66
CA ALA A 389 -38.19 -3.12 -14.22
C ALA A 389 -37.49 -4.42 -13.70
N HIS A 390 -37.45 -5.47 -14.52
CA HIS A 390 -36.74 -6.71 -14.15
C HIS A 390 -35.22 -6.48 -14.09
N THR A 391 -34.64 -5.93 -15.14
CA THR A 391 -33.19 -5.67 -15.20
C THR A 391 -32.74 -4.72 -14.08
N ARG A 392 -33.52 -3.66 -13.82
CA ARG A 392 -33.27 -2.73 -12.70
C ARG A 392 -33.27 -3.44 -11.36
N ARG A 393 -34.22 -4.36 -11.11
CA ARG A 393 -34.26 -5.13 -9.86
C ARG A 393 -33.02 -6.02 -9.68
N GLU A 394 -32.54 -6.67 -10.74
CA GLU A 394 -31.33 -7.51 -10.65
C GLU A 394 -30.07 -6.66 -10.37
N VAL A 395 -29.95 -5.47 -10.97
CA VAL A 395 -28.85 -4.54 -10.65
C VAL A 395 -28.94 -4.08 -9.19
N MET A 396 -30.13 -3.73 -8.71
CA MET A 396 -30.34 -3.34 -7.30
C MET A 396 -30.03 -4.50 -6.34
N ARG A 397 -30.38 -5.73 -6.72
CA ARG A 397 -30.07 -6.92 -5.92
C ARG A 397 -28.55 -7.16 -5.83
N LEU A 398 -27.83 -6.96 -6.93
CA LEU A 398 -26.36 -7.04 -6.94
C LEU A 398 -25.75 -6.00 -5.99
N ILE A 399 -26.22 -4.74 -6.04
CA ILE A 399 -25.78 -3.68 -5.13
C ILE A 399 -26.09 -4.07 -3.67
N GLY A 400 -27.28 -4.59 -3.39
CA GLY A 400 -27.67 -5.05 -2.07
C GLY A 400 -26.75 -6.16 -1.56
N TRP A 401 -26.47 -7.18 -2.37
CA TRP A 401 -25.54 -8.27 -1.98
C TRP A 401 -24.13 -7.74 -1.69
N ALA A 402 -23.62 -6.81 -2.50
CA ALA A 402 -22.30 -6.23 -2.29
C ALA A 402 -22.24 -5.41 -1.00
N ARG A 403 -23.33 -4.73 -0.66
CA ARG A 403 -23.47 -3.90 0.54
C ARG A 403 -23.62 -4.73 1.81
N ASP A 404 -24.43 -5.80 1.76
CA ASP A 404 -24.81 -6.61 2.93
C ASP A 404 -23.89 -7.83 3.12
N ARG A 405 -22.87 -7.97 2.30
CA ARG A 405 -22.02 -9.16 2.22
C ARG A 405 -21.38 -9.53 3.55
N ASP A 406 -20.80 -8.56 4.27
CA ASP A 406 -20.08 -8.82 5.52
C ASP A 406 -21.04 -9.32 6.61
N GLU A 407 -22.23 -8.72 6.67
CA GLU A 407 -23.29 -9.12 7.56
C GLU A 407 -23.77 -10.57 7.29
N VAL A 408 -23.95 -10.90 6.01
CA VAL A 408 -24.33 -12.25 5.59
C VAL A 408 -23.25 -13.28 5.91
N MET A 409 -21.96 -12.94 5.71
CA MET A 409 -20.85 -13.83 6.03
C MET A 409 -20.69 -14.03 7.54
N ALA A 410 -21.10 -13.08 8.38
CA ALA A 410 -21.11 -13.21 9.83
C ALA A 410 -22.27 -14.10 10.37
N LEU A 411 -23.34 -14.31 9.58
CA LEU A 411 -24.53 -15.07 10.01
C LEU A 411 -24.29 -16.59 10.22
N GLY A 412 -23.10 -17.10 9.96
CA GLY A 412 -22.80 -18.51 10.14
C GLY A 412 -21.41 -18.88 9.66
N ASP A 413 -21.10 -20.17 9.74
CA ASP A 413 -19.83 -20.75 9.32
C ASP A 413 -19.76 -20.88 7.76
N LEU A 414 -20.08 -19.77 7.07
CA LEU A 414 -20.08 -19.68 5.60
C LEU A 414 -18.73 -19.28 5.04
N GLN A 415 -17.84 -18.76 5.90
CA GLN A 415 -16.51 -18.35 5.50
C GLN A 415 -15.58 -19.55 5.26
N GLY A 416 -14.84 -19.52 4.18
CA GLY A 416 -13.65 -20.35 3.99
C GLY A 416 -13.83 -21.81 3.65
N LYS A 417 -15.06 -22.35 3.59
CA LYS A 417 -15.26 -23.75 3.18
C LYS A 417 -15.17 -23.89 1.66
N GLY A 418 -14.09 -24.48 1.19
CA GLY A 418 -13.90 -24.85 -0.22
C GLY A 418 -12.99 -23.92 -1.05
N GLY A 419 -12.22 -23.01 -0.41
CA GLY A 419 -11.23 -22.17 -1.13
C GLY A 419 -11.84 -21.11 -2.08
N LYS A 420 -13.15 -20.87 -1.99
CA LYS A 420 -13.82 -19.81 -2.75
C LYS A 420 -13.71 -18.49 -2.00
N GLY A 421 -13.29 -17.45 -2.72
CA GLY A 421 -13.36 -16.09 -2.23
C GLY A 421 -14.82 -15.69 -1.93
N THR A 422 -14.97 -14.64 -1.14
CA THR A 422 -16.29 -14.11 -0.79
C THR A 422 -16.77 -13.03 -1.76
N GLY A 423 -16.07 -12.81 -2.90
CA GLY A 423 -16.38 -11.80 -3.91
C GLY A 423 -17.70 -12.01 -4.63
N ILE A 424 -18.19 -10.95 -5.24
CA ILE A 424 -19.41 -10.98 -6.05
C ILE A 424 -19.04 -10.90 -7.52
N THR A 425 -19.47 -11.90 -8.27
CA THR A 425 -19.22 -12.00 -9.70
C THR A 425 -20.52 -11.83 -10.48
N ALA A 426 -20.53 -10.93 -11.46
CA ALA A 426 -21.68 -10.65 -12.30
C ALA A 426 -21.33 -10.65 -13.78
N LEU A 427 -22.26 -11.08 -14.60
CA LEU A 427 -22.21 -10.94 -16.06
C LEU A 427 -23.34 -10.04 -16.54
N PHE A 428 -22.99 -8.99 -17.25
CA PHE A 428 -23.91 -8.12 -17.96
C PHE A 428 -23.93 -8.50 -19.45
N SER A 429 -25.06 -9.01 -19.94
CA SER A 429 -25.21 -9.44 -21.33
C SER A 429 -26.25 -8.60 -22.06
N GLY A 430 -26.05 -8.31 -23.33
CA GLY A 430 -27.01 -7.56 -24.15
C GLY A 430 -26.35 -6.83 -25.31
N SER A 431 -27.18 -6.28 -26.21
CA SER A 431 -26.72 -5.54 -27.39
C SER A 431 -25.85 -4.32 -27.02
N PRO A 432 -24.97 -3.82 -27.89
CA PRO A 432 -24.28 -2.56 -27.69
C PRO A 432 -25.28 -1.42 -27.43
N GLY A 433 -24.91 -0.45 -26.57
CA GLY A 433 -25.73 0.72 -26.29
C GLY A 433 -26.92 0.48 -25.34
N THR A 434 -27.10 -0.71 -24.75
CA THR A 434 -28.17 -1.02 -23.79
C THR A 434 -27.92 -0.60 -22.35
N GLY A 435 -26.76 0.03 -22.06
CA GLY A 435 -26.46 0.60 -20.72
C GLY A 435 -25.62 -0.27 -19.81
N LYS A 436 -24.95 -1.35 -20.28
CA LYS A 436 -24.11 -2.24 -19.45
C LYS A 436 -23.02 -1.50 -18.71
N THR A 437 -22.23 -0.68 -19.43
CA THR A 437 -21.13 0.10 -18.84
C THR A 437 -21.65 1.16 -17.87
N LEU A 438 -22.77 1.83 -18.20
CA LEU A 438 -23.42 2.78 -17.30
C LEU A 438 -23.90 2.09 -16.02
N ALA A 439 -24.47 0.90 -16.11
CA ALA A 439 -24.90 0.13 -14.95
C ALA A 439 -23.71 -0.26 -14.05
N ALA A 440 -22.55 -0.59 -14.63
CA ALA A 440 -21.33 -0.85 -13.84
C ALA A 440 -20.87 0.41 -13.08
N HIS A 441 -20.94 1.60 -13.70
CA HIS A 441 -20.68 2.87 -13.02
C HIS A 441 -21.66 3.11 -11.87
N VAL A 442 -22.95 2.90 -12.10
CA VAL A 442 -23.99 3.05 -11.07
C VAL A 442 -23.77 2.08 -9.91
N VAL A 443 -23.35 0.84 -10.18
CA VAL A 443 -23.00 -0.13 -9.14
C VAL A 443 -21.82 0.39 -8.31
N ALA A 444 -20.74 0.82 -8.94
CA ALA A 444 -19.56 1.34 -8.25
C ALA A 444 -19.89 2.59 -7.41
N ASP A 445 -20.59 3.56 -8.00
CA ASP A 445 -20.99 4.79 -7.32
C ASP A 445 -21.94 4.53 -6.14
N SER A 446 -22.89 3.60 -6.30
CA SER A 446 -23.82 3.19 -5.22
C SER A 446 -23.11 2.51 -4.05
N LEU A 447 -21.96 1.87 -4.30
CA LEU A 447 -21.12 1.25 -3.28
C LEU A 447 -20.03 2.20 -2.73
N GLY A 448 -19.90 3.42 -3.29
CA GLY A 448 -18.84 4.34 -2.93
C GLY A 448 -17.45 3.90 -3.39
N MET A 449 -17.38 2.99 -4.36
CA MET A 449 -16.16 2.41 -4.90
C MET A 449 -15.78 3.06 -6.24
N ASP A 450 -14.51 2.99 -6.60
CA ASP A 450 -14.07 3.29 -7.96
C ASP A 450 -14.42 2.16 -8.93
N LEU A 451 -14.68 2.50 -10.19
CA LEU A 451 -14.81 1.53 -11.26
C LEU A 451 -13.50 1.42 -12.01
N PHE A 452 -12.87 0.24 -11.97
CA PHE A 452 -11.71 -0.07 -12.78
C PHE A 452 -12.15 -0.78 -14.06
N GLN A 453 -12.19 -0.03 -15.12
CA GLN A 453 -12.48 -0.57 -16.45
C GLN A 453 -11.21 -1.16 -17.07
N VAL A 454 -11.26 -2.45 -17.36
CA VAL A 454 -10.18 -3.23 -17.96
C VAL A 454 -10.61 -3.68 -19.34
N ASP A 455 -9.86 -3.28 -20.34
CA ASP A 455 -9.99 -3.82 -21.68
C ASP A 455 -9.20 -5.14 -21.74
N LEU A 456 -9.92 -6.25 -21.88
CA LEU A 456 -9.31 -7.57 -21.93
C LEU A 456 -8.33 -7.73 -23.10
N SER A 457 -8.54 -7.05 -24.21
CA SER A 457 -7.64 -7.07 -25.34
C SER A 457 -6.26 -6.47 -25.01
N SER A 458 -6.20 -5.59 -24.02
CA SER A 458 -4.96 -4.95 -23.55
C SER A 458 -4.22 -5.78 -22.49
N VAL A 459 -4.88 -6.73 -21.87
CA VAL A 459 -4.34 -7.58 -20.80
C VAL A 459 -3.78 -8.90 -21.37
N VAL A 460 -4.40 -9.41 -22.45
CA VAL A 460 -3.96 -10.60 -23.15
C VAL A 460 -2.68 -10.30 -23.94
N ASP A 461 -1.57 -10.86 -23.53
CA ASP A 461 -0.28 -10.67 -24.17
C ASP A 461 0.05 -11.87 -25.09
N LYS A 462 0.95 -11.64 -26.06
CA LYS A 462 1.44 -12.68 -26.97
C LYS A 462 2.39 -13.68 -26.30
N TYR A 463 2.85 -13.39 -25.07
CA TYR A 463 3.83 -14.20 -24.35
C TYR A 463 3.18 -15.02 -23.25
N ILE A 464 3.54 -16.29 -23.17
CA ILE A 464 3.03 -17.27 -22.18
C ILE A 464 3.38 -16.81 -20.76
N GLY A 465 2.37 -16.75 -19.88
CA GLY A 465 2.53 -16.37 -18.46
C GLY A 465 2.51 -14.85 -18.16
N GLU A 466 2.61 -14.00 -19.16
CA GLU A 466 2.49 -12.53 -18.94
C GLU A 466 1.04 -12.10 -18.72
N THR A 467 0.08 -12.74 -19.40
CA THR A 467 -1.36 -12.54 -19.19
C THR A 467 -1.76 -12.84 -17.75
N GLU A 468 -1.30 -13.97 -17.18
CA GLU A 468 -1.60 -14.36 -15.79
C GLU A 468 -1.04 -13.35 -14.80
N LYS A 469 0.20 -12.90 -14.97
CA LYS A 469 0.82 -11.86 -14.14
C LYS A 469 0.10 -10.51 -14.25
N ASN A 470 -0.34 -10.13 -15.44
CA ASN A 470 -1.07 -8.89 -15.67
C ASN A 470 -2.45 -8.95 -14.99
N LEU A 471 -3.17 -10.06 -15.11
CA LEU A 471 -4.44 -10.28 -14.41
C LEU A 471 -4.26 -10.24 -12.90
N GLU A 472 -3.25 -10.96 -12.36
CA GLU A 472 -2.97 -10.94 -10.92
C GLU A 472 -2.72 -9.52 -10.41
N ARG A 473 -1.94 -8.72 -11.14
CA ARG A 473 -1.69 -7.31 -10.79
C ARG A 473 -2.96 -6.48 -10.79
N VAL A 474 -3.83 -6.65 -11.80
CA VAL A 474 -5.11 -5.94 -11.92
C VAL A 474 -6.02 -6.29 -10.74
N PHE A 475 -6.19 -7.58 -10.41
CA PHE A 475 -7.00 -8.00 -9.27
C PHE A 475 -6.43 -7.51 -7.94
N THR A 476 -5.13 -7.68 -7.72
CA THR A 476 -4.47 -7.22 -6.50
C THR A 476 -4.64 -5.71 -6.31
N GLN A 477 -4.51 -4.93 -7.40
CA GLN A 477 -4.70 -3.49 -7.34
C GLN A 477 -6.15 -3.11 -7.07
N ALA A 478 -7.13 -3.77 -7.71
CA ALA A 478 -8.54 -3.53 -7.44
C ALA A 478 -8.92 -3.85 -6.00
N GLU A 479 -8.41 -4.95 -5.45
CA GLU A 479 -8.62 -5.34 -4.06
C GLU A 479 -7.98 -4.34 -3.08
N SER A 480 -6.74 -3.89 -3.36
CA SER A 480 -6.05 -2.91 -2.51
C SER A 480 -6.74 -1.54 -2.48
N LEU A 481 -7.44 -1.18 -3.54
CA LEU A 481 -8.13 0.09 -3.70
C LEU A 481 -9.62 -0.01 -3.43
N ASN A 482 -10.10 -1.19 -3.07
CA ASN A 482 -11.52 -1.46 -2.87
C ASN A 482 -12.38 -0.99 -4.07
N ALA A 483 -11.97 -1.37 -5.28
CA ALA A 483 -12.61 -0.96 -6.52
C ALA A 483 -13.48 -2.06 -7.11
N VAL A 484 -14.53 -1.67 -7.85
CA VAL A 484 -15.30 -2.58 -8.70
C VAL A 484 -14.51 -2.82 -9.99
N LEU A 485 -14.23 -4.09 -10.28
CA LEU A 485 -13.55 -4.49 -11.50
C LEU A 485 -14.56 -4.69 -12.62
N PHE A 486 -14.39 -3.99 -13.72
CA PHE A 486 -15.27 -4.11 -14.89
C PHE A 486 -14.46 -4.52 -16.12
N PHE A 487 -14.71 -5.73 -16.59
CA PHE A 487 -14.14 -6.24 -17.83
C PHE A 487 -15.13 -6.01 -18.98
N ASP A 488 -14.78 -5.09 -19.86
CA ASP A 488 -15.58 -4.82 -21.07
C ASP A 488 -15.15 -5.75 -22.21
N GLU A 489 -16.06 -5.95 -23.18
CA GLU A 489 -15.82 -6.78 -24.36
C GLU A 489 -15.32 -8.20 -24.03
N ALA A 490 -15.91 -8.82 -22.99
CA ALA A 490 -15.57 -10.18 -22.62
C ALA A 490 -15.90 -11.24 -23.70
N ASP A 491 -16.43 -10.82 -24.83
CA ASP A 491 -16.72 -11.66 -26.01
C ASP A 491 -15.50 -12.43 -26.48
N SER A 492 -14.30 -11.82 -26.37
CA SER A 492 -13.04 -12.44 -26.73
C SER A 492 -12.71 -13.71 -25.90
N LEU A 493 -13.24 -13.77 -24.68
CA LEU A 493 -13.10 -14.93 -23.78
C LEU A 493 -14.10 -16.05 -24.09
N PHE A 494 -15.22 -15.74 -24.74
CA PHE A 494 -16.31 -16.66 -24.98
C PHE A 494 -16.38 -17.19 -26.42
N GLY A 495 -15.40 -16.83 -27.27
CA GLY A 495 -15.32 -17.30 -28.64
C GLY A 495 -15.51 -18.82 -28.71
N SER A 496 -16.38 -19.25 -29.64
CA SER A 496 -16.79 -20.64 -29.84
C SER A 496 -15.58 -21.57 -29.74
N ARG A 497 -15.66 -22.60 -28.89
CA ARG A 497 -14.78 -23.76 -28.93
C ARG A 497 -14.86 -24.37 -30.32
N SER A 498 -14.09 -23.84 -31.28
CA SER A 498 -13.80 -24.53 -32.50
C SER A 498 -12.99 -25.78 -32.10
N SER A 499 -13.30 -26.91 -32.70
CA SER A 499 -12.64 -28.21 -32.47
C SER A 499 -11.14 -28.00 -32.40
N VAL A 500 -10.56 -28.42 -31.27
CA VAL A 500 -9.15 -28.30 -30.86
C VAL A 500 -8.23 -28.80 -31.99
N THR A 501 -7.71 -27.92 -32.81
CA THR A 501 -6.77 -28.24 -33.86
C THR A 501 -5.45 -27.48 -33.77
N ASP A 502 -5.39 -26.38 -32.94
CA ASP A 502 -4.18 -25.56 -32.84
C ASP A 502 -3.74 -25.33 -31.39
N ALA A 503 -2.43 -25.18 -31.18
CA ALA A 503 -1.82 -24.88 -29.90
C ALA A 503 -2.36 -23.55 -29.30
N ARG A 504 -2.75 -22.58 -30.15
CA ARG A 504 -3.35 -21.30 -29.76
C ARG A 504 -4.68 -21.44 -28.99
N ASP A 505 -5.51 -22.41 -29.37
CA ASP A 505 -6.82 -22.63 -28.69
C ASP A 505 -6.65 -23.20 -27.28
N ARG A 506 -5.55 -23.93 -27.00
CA ARG A 506 -5.23 -24.42 -25.65
C ARG A 506 -4.85 -23.30 -24.71
N TYR A 507 -4.09 -22.32 -25.19
CA TYR A 507 -3.63 -21.18 -24.38
C TYR A 507 -4.79 -20.23 -24.07
N ALA A 508 -5.65 -19.92 -25.03
CA ALA A 508 -6.86 -19.12 -24.77
C ALA A 508 -7.77 -19.75 -23.72
N ASN A 509 -7.91 -21.08 -23.73
CA ASN A 509 -8.67 -21.80 -22.69
C ASN A 509 -8.01 -21.75 -21.31
N GLN A 510 -6.70 -21.71 -21.21
CA GLN A 510 -5.95 -21.61 -19.97
C GLN A 510 -6.11 -20.21 -19.36
N GLU A 511 -6.01 -19.16 -20.15
CA GLU A 511 -6.19 -17.76 -19.73
C GLU A 511 -7.61 -17.51 -19.19
N VAL A 512 -8.63 -18.02 -19.88
CA VAL A 512 -10.02 -17.97 -19.42
C VAL A 512 -10.19 -18.72 -18.11
N SER A 513 -9.57 -19.89 -17.98
CA SER A 513 -9.63 -20.68 -16.74
C SER A 513 -8.98 -19.96 -15.57
N TYR A 514 -7.83 -19.31 -15.81
CA TYR A 514 -7.14 -18.50 -14.80
C TYR A 514 -7.96 -17.29 -14.37
N LEU A 515 -8.51 -16.51 -15.34
CA LEU A 515 -9.39 -15.39 -15.02
C LEU A 515 -10.56 -15.81 -14.13
N LEU A 516 -11.22 -16.93 -14.48
CA LEU A 516 -12.32 -17.47 -13.69
C LEU A 516 -11.90 -17.89 -12.29
N GLN A 517 -10.77 -18.56 -12.16
CA GLN A 517 -10.22 -18.95 -10.87
C GLN A 517 -9.90 -17.71 -10.02
N ARG A 518 -9.32 -16.68 -10.64
CA ARG A 518 -8.97 -15.46 -9.92
C ARG A 518 -10.20 -14.65 -9.52
N MET A 519 -11.24 -14.63 -10.36
CA MET A 519 -12.54 -14.04 -10.03
C MET A 519 -13.21 -14.77 -8.85
N GLU A 520 -13.13 -16.10 -8.81
CA GLU A 520 -13.66 -16.88 -7.68
C GLU A 520 -12.88 -16.67 -6.38
N ALA A 521 -11.57 -16.45 -6.49
CA ALA A 521 -10.70 -16.18 -5.33
C ALA A 521 -10.73 -14.72 -4.87
N SER A 522 -11.12 -13.80 -5.75
CA SER A 522 -11.22 -12.37 -5.44
C SER A 522 -12.28 -12.12 -4.38
N GLU A 523 -12.05 -11.10 -3.58
CA GLU A 523 -13.00 -10.67 -2.55
C GLU A 523 -13.74 -9.39 -2.96
N GLY A 524 -13.44 -8.81 -4.12
CA GLY A 524 -14.07 -7.61 -4.65
C GLY A 524 -15.39 -7.90 -5.40
N VAL A 525 -15.92 -6.84 -6.02
CA VAL A 525 -17.02 -6.94 -6.98
C VAL A 525 -16.43 -6.97 -8.38
N THR A 526 -16.68 -8.02 -9.13
CA THR A 526 -16.21 -8.18 -10.51
C THR A 526 -17.40 -8.30 -11.45
N VAL A 527 -17.43 -7.44 -12.47
CA VAL A 527 -18.47 -7.41 -13.49
C VAL A 527 -17.84 -7.66 -14.86
N LEU A 528 -18.36 -8.62 -15.59
CA LEU A 528 -18.03 -8.88 -16.99
C LEU A 528 -19.13 -8.33 -17.89
N ALA A 529 -18.80 -7.70 -19.01
CA ALA A 529 -19.79 -7.30 -20.02
C ALA A 529 -19.55 -8.03 -21.34
N THR A 530 -20.65 -8.53 -21.94
CA THR A 530 -20.61 -9.24 -23.22
C THR A 530 -21.77 -8.81 -24.13
N ASN A 531 -21.53 -8.79 -25.43
CA ASN A 531 -22.53 -8.58 -26.44
C ASN A 531 -23.15 -9.91 -26.95
N LEU A 532 -22.56 -11.05 -26.57
CA LEU A 532 -23.02 -12.37 -26.99
C LEU A 532 -24.26 -12.81 -26.22
N ARG A 533 -25.32 -13.20 -26.95
CA ARG A 533 -26.62 -13.59 -26.38
C ARG A 533 -26.77 -15.09 -26.08
N GLY A 534 -25.80 -15.98 -26.36
CA GLY A 534 -26.25 -17.37 -26.41
C GLY A 534 -25.28 -18.53 -26.19
N ASN A 535 -24.02 -18.37 -25.97
CA ASN A 535 -23.09 -19.51 -25.86
C ASN A 535 -22.14 -19.44 -24.66
N LEU A 536 -22.68 -19.12 -23.49
CA LEU A 536 -21.93 -19.27 -22.25
C LEU A 536 -21.76 -20.75 -21.92
N ASP A 537 -20.51 -21.19 -21.74
CA ASP A 537 -20.23 -22.51 -21.20
C ASP A 537 -20.94 -22.69 -19.84
N PRO A 538 -21.69 -23.77 -19.63
CA PRO A 538 -22.32 -24.06 -18.35
C PRO A 538 -21.38 -24.06 -17.15
N ALA A 539 -20.10 -24.40 -17.38
CA ALA A 539 -19.07 -24.33 -16.35
C ALA A 539 -18.76 -22.88 -15.92
N PHE A 540 -18.88 -21.93 -16.85
CA PHE A 540 -18.75 -20.51 -16.59
C PHE A 540 -19.96 -19.96 -15.81
N ALA A 541 -21.18 -20.28 -16.26
CA ALA A 541 -22.41 -19.81 -15.62
C ALA A 541 -22.53 -20.21 -14.15
N ARG A 542 -22.00 -21.38 -13.76
CA ARG A 542 -21.99 -21.87 -12.37
C ARG A 542 -21.08 -21.07 -11.41
N ARG A 543 -20.19 -20.25 -11.96
CA ARG A 543 -19.22 -19.43 -11.22
C ARG A 543 -19.68 -17.98 -11.03
N LEU A 544 -20.77 -17.61 -11.69
CA LEU A 544 -21.35 -16.27 -11.59
C LEU A 544 -22.47 -16.25 -10.55
N HIS A 545 -22.48 -15.21 -9.72
CA HIS A 545 -23.57 -14.98 -8.76
C HIS A 545 -24.77 -14.30 -9.43
N PHE A 546 -24.50 -13.45 -10.43
CA PHE A 546 -25.52 -12.71 -11.17
C PHE A 546 -25.31 -12.84 -12.68
N MET A 547 -26.42 -13.02 -13.40
CA MET A 547 -26.47 -12.93 -14.86
C MET A 547 -27.57 -11.93 -15.20
N VAL A 548 -27.17 -10.67 -15.47
CA VAL A 548 -28.11 -9.58 -15.74
C VAL A 548 -28.18 -9.37 -17.25
N HIS A 549 -29.38 -9.58 -17.79
CA HIS A 549 -29.63 -9.34 -19.21
C HIS A 549 -30.16 -7.93 -19.44
N PHE A 550 -29.52 -7.20 -20.33
CA PHE A 550 -29.89 -5.87 -20.82
C PHE A 550 -30.55 -6.02 -22.18
N PRO A 551 -31.88 -6.14 -22.24
CA PRO A 551 -32.60 -6.31 -23.52
C PRO A 551 -32.59 -5.01 -24.32
N ASP A 552 -32.82 -5.14 -25.60
CA ASP A 552 -33.15 -3.96 -26.43
C ASP A 552 -34.41 -3.29 -25.86
N PRO A 553 -34.45 -1.95 -25.76
CA PRO A 553 -35.55 -1.27 -25.08
C PRO A 553 -36.86 -1.44 -25.84
N ASP A 554 -37.91 -1.82 -25.12
CA ASP A 554 -39.29 -1.80 -25.62
C ASP A 554 -39.84 -0.38 -25.77
N GLU A 555 -40.98 -0.21 -26.36
CA GLU A 555 -41.58 1.14 -26.60
C GLU A 555 -41.71 1.97 -25.31
N PRO A 556 -42.20 1.43 -24.16
CA PRO A 556 -42.27 2.19 -22.93
C PRO A 556 -40.88 2.63 -22.45
N THR A 557 -39.88 1.74 -22.52
CA THR A 557 -38.50 2.07 -22.12
C THR A 557 -37.87 3.08 -23.06
N ARG A 558 -38.10 2.97 -24.39
CA ARG A 558 -37.62 3.98 -25.35
C ARG A 558 -38.24 5.35 -25.07
N ARG A 559 -39.53 5.40 -24.71
CA ARG A 559 -40.19 6.65 -24.33
C ARG A 559 -39.50 7.33 -23.15
N LEU A 560 -39.19 6.56 -22.10
CA LEU A 560 -38.46 7.07 -20.95
C LEU A 560 -37.03 7.51 -21.32
N LEU A 561 -36.33 6.78 -22.20
CA LEU A 561 -34.99 7.14 -22.66
C LEU A 561 -34.98 8.46 -23.45
N TRP A 562 -35.94 8.63 -24.38
CA TRP A 562 -36.11 9.88 -25.12
C TRP A 562 -36.36 11.04 -24.17
N GLN A 563 -37.32 10.88 -23.24
CA GLN A 563 -37.67 11.92 -22.27
C GLN A 563 -36.45 12.26 -21.42
N HIS A 564 -35.77 11.25 -20.83
CA HIS A 564 -34.60 11.43 -19.98
C HIS A 564 -33.50 12.24 -20.68
N HIS A 565 -33.18 11.92 -21.94
CA HIS A 565 -32.10 12.64 -22.64
C HIS A 565 -32.52 14.04 -23.11
N LEU A 566 -33.81 14.25 -23.48
CA LEU A 566 -34.34 15.56 -23.84
C LEU A 566 -34.41 16.49 -22.61
N ASP A 567 -34.77 15.96 -21.43
CA ASP A 567 -34.85 16.73 -20.19
C ASP A 567 -33.46 17.24 -19.72
N GLN A 568 -32.37 16.67 -20.23
CA GLN A 568 -31.02 17.18 -20.00
C GLN A 568 -30.66 18.42 -20.82
N LEU A 569 -31.48 18.77 -21.81
CA LEU A 569 -31.31 19.98 -22.60
C LEU A 569 -31.93 21.21 -21.89
N PRO A 570 -31.44 22.43 -22.16
CA PRO A 570 -32.01 23.65 -21.57
C PRO A 570 -33.49 23.92 -21.98
N GLY A 571 -34.01 23.16 -22.92
CA GLY A 571 -35.39 23.20 -23.43
C GLY A 571 -35.48 22.72 -24.87
N THR A 572 -36.71 22.48 -25.31
CA THR A 572 -37.02 22.13 -26.70
C THR A 572 -37.77 23.29 -27.38
N ASP A 573 -37.75 23.35 -28.72
CA ASP A 573 -38.39 24.40 -29.50
C ASP A 573 -39.93 24.30 -29.36
N PRO A 574 -40.62 25.32 -28.81
CA PRO A 574 -42.04 25.30 -28.63
C PRO A 574 -42.81 25.36 -29.97
N ASP A 575 -42.18 25.89 -31.02
CA ASP A 575 -42.77 25.99 -32.35
C ASP A 575 -42.56 24.71 -33.19
N ASP A 576 -41.62 23.83 -32.75
CA ASP A 576 -41.36 22.53 -33.39
C ASP A 576 -41.21 21.44 -32.31
N PRO A 577 -42.30 21.13 -31.57
CA PRO A 577 -42.24 20.25 -30.42
C PRO A 577 -41.84 18.83 -30.80
N VAL A 578 -40.97 18.22 -29.95
CA VAL A 578 -40.48 16.83 -30.15
C VAL A 578 -41.58 15.85 -29.73
N ASP A 579 -42.10 15.07 -30.68
CA ASP A 579 -43.05 13.99 -30.41
C ASP A 579 -42.36 12.71 -29.93
N VAL A 580 -42.19 12.64 -28.61
CA VAL A 580 -41.54 11.49 -27.93
C VAL A 580 -42.37 10.20 -28.12
N ALA A 581 -43.69 10.28 -28.20
CA ALA A 581 -44.53 9.10 -28.37
C ALA A 581 -44.35 8.49 -29.77
N PHE A 582 -44.33 9.35 -30.80
CA PHE A 582 -44.03 8.92 -32.16
C PHE A 582 -42.63 8.30 -32.28
N LEU A 583 -41.59 8.95 -31.74
CA LEU A 583 -40.22 8.44 -31.76
C LEU A 583 -40.09 7.07 -31.09
N ALA A 584 -40.66 6.92 -29.91
CA ALA A 584 -40.63 5.66 -29.16
C ALA A 584 -41.36 4.50 -29.86
N GLY A 585 -42.50 4.79 -30.46
CA GLY A 585 -43.33 3.78 -31.16
C GLY A 585 -42.79 3.39 -32.53
N SER A 586 -42.21 4.35 -33.25
CA SER A 586 -41.86 4.17 -34.68
C SER A 586 -40.36 3.84 -34.89
N ILE A 587 -39.47 4.21 -33.96
CA ILE A 587 -38.04 4.12 -34.14
C ILE A 587 -37.41 3.19 -33.09
N GLU A 588 -36.93 2.05 -33.55
CA GLU A 588 -36.25 1.06 -32.69
C GLU A 588 -34.75 1.40 -32.59
N LEU A 589 -34.35 2.08 -31.51
CA LEU A 589 -32.96 2.44 -31.18
C LEU A 589 -32.62 1.99 -29.77
N ALA A 590 -31.36 1.64 -29.56
CA ALA A 590 -30.85 1.41 -28.23
C ALA A 590 -30.64 2.73 -27.46
N GLY A 591 -30.46 2.67 -26.13
CA GLY A 591 -30.33 3.88 -25.32
C GLY A 591 -29.14 4.75 -25.72
N GLY A 592 -28.01 4.13 -26.07
CA GLY A 592 -26.80 4.83 -26.56
C GLY A 592 -27.07 5.57 -27.90
N ASP A 593 -27.83 4.94 -28.80
CA ASP A 593 -28.17 5.55 -30.09
C ASP A 593 -29.12 6.73 -29.88
N ILE A 594 -30.13 6.61 -28.99
CA ILE A 594 -31.03 7.70 -28.61
C ILE A 594 -30.24 8.90 -28.07
N ARG A 595 -29.30 8.65 -27.16
CA ARG A 595 -28.40 9.67 -26.64
C ARG A 595 -27.60 10.37 -27.74
N ASN A 596 -27.05 9.60 -28.67
CA ASN A 596 -26.28 10.13 -29.80
C ASN A 596 -27.18 11.02 -30.70
N VAL A 597 -28.42 10.61 -30.93
CA VAL A 597 -29.39 11.41 -31.70
C VAL A 597 -29.68 12.74 -31.01
N VAL A 598 -29.99 12.73 -29.70
CA VAL A 598 -30.25 13.95 -28.92
C VAL A 598 -29.04 14.87 -28.91
N LEU A 599 -27.84 14.31 -28.71
CA LEU A 599 -26.61 15.09 -28.74
C LEU A 599 -26.35 15.72 -30.13
N ALA A 600 -26.51 14.95 -31.20
CA ALA A 600 -26.36 15.47 -32.56
C ALA A 600 -27.38 16.55 -32.88
N SER A 601 -28.64 16.39 -32.43
CA SER A 601 -29.69 17.41 -32.57
C SER A 601 -29.33 18.70 -31.83
N ALA A 602 -28.73 18.57 -30.63
CA ALA A 602 -28.27 19.71 -29.86
C ALA A 602 -27.14 20.47 -30.58
N TYR A 603 -26.19 19.79 -31.20
CA TYR A 603 -25.13 20.43 -31.99
C TYR A 603 -25.70 21.18 -33.20
N ASP A 604 -26.66 20.58 -33.94
CA ASP A 604 -27.31 21.21 -35.10
C ASP A 604 -28.08 22.46 -34.66
N ALA A 605 -28.88 22.37 -33.58
CA ALA A 605 -29.67 23.49 -33.07
C ALA A 605 -28.78 24.65 -32.53
N VAL A 606 -27.73 24.33 -31.82
CA VAL A 606 -26.75 25.33 -31.29
C VAL A 606 -26.04 26.07 -32.44
N ALA A 607 -25.67 25.37 -33.51
CA ALA A 607 -25.08 25.98 -34.70
C ALA A 607 -25.98 27.05 -35.33
N GLU A 608 -27.29 26.84 -35.23
CA GLU A 608 -28.32 27.79 -35.73
C GLU A 608 -28.87 28.73 -34.62
N ARG A 609 -28.27 28.69 -33.40
CA ARG A 609 -28.65 29.51 -32.24
C ARG A 609 -30.13 29.42 -31.85
N ARG A 610 -30.67 28.23 -31.86
CA ARG A 610 -32.06 27.95 -31.49
C ARG A 610 -32.17 26.74 -30.55
N LEU A 611 -33.34 26.46 -30.05
CA LEU A 611 -33.65 25.25 -29.29
C LEU A 611 -33.82 24.03 -30.22
N VAL A 612 -33.68 22.83 -29.64
CA VAL A 612 -33.82 21.56 -30.36
C VAL A 612 -35.30 21.35 -30.71
N GLY A 613 -35.60 21.17 -32.00
CA GLY A 613 -36.93 20.83 -32.51
C GLY A 613 -37.01 19.42 -33.10
N MET A 614 -38.23 19.01 -33.48
CA MET A 614 -38.47 17.69 -34.09
C MET A 614 -37.70 17.51 -35.41
N ARG A 615 -37.51 18.57 -36.19
CA ARG A 615 -36.68 18.56 -37.42
C ARG A 615 -35.25 18.12 -37.20
N ASP A 616 -34.63 18.54 -36.05
CA ASP A 616 -33.26 18.21 -35.71
C ASP A 616 -33.16 16.74 -35.30
N VAL A 617 -34.10 16.33 -34.43
CA VAL A 617 -34.21 14.94 -33.99
C VAL A 617 -34.46 14.01 -35.18
N ARG A 618 -35.29 14.39 -36.12
CA ARG A 618 -35.54 13.64 -37.36
C ARG A 618 -34.26 13.51 -38.19
N SER A 619 -33.56 14.60 -38.46
CA SER A 619 -32.31 14.63 -39.24
C SER A 619 -31.23 13.79 -38.59
N ALA A 620 -31.03 13.94 -37.27
CA ALA A 620 -30.07 13.17 -36.51
C ALA A 620 -30.41 11.68 -36.47
N THR A 621 -31.71 11.32 -36.31
CA THR A 621 -32.17 9.93 -36.32
C THR A 621 -31.86 9.25 -37.64
N VAL A 622 -32.12 9.91 -38.77
CA VAL A 622 -31.82 9.37 -40.11
C VAL A 622 -30.33 9.10 -40.26
N ARG A 623 -29.48 10.01 -39.78
CA ARG A 623 -28.01 9.83 -39.78
C ARG A 623 -27.59 8.65 -38.92
N GLU A 624 -28.14 8.51 -37.70
CA GLU A 624 -27.80 7.43 -36.79
C GLU A 624 -28.22 6.05 -37.32
N LEU A 625 -29.44 5.95 -37.88
CA LEU A 625 -29.90 4.73 -38.52
C LEU A 625 -29.07 4.35 -39.75
N ALA A 626 -28.61 5.34 -40.52
CA ALA A 626 -27.72 5.10 -41.66
C ALA A 626 -26.35 4.49 -41.20
N LYS A 627 -25.79 4.95 -40.06
CA LYS A 627 -24.60 4.34 -39.46
C LYS A 627 -24.82 2.89 -39.07
N LEU A 628 -26.03 2.55 -38.61
CA LEU A 628 -26.42 1.19 -38.25
C LEU A 628 -26.80 0.31 -39.47
N GLY A 629 -26.62 0.82 -40.69
CA GLY A 629 -26.97 0.12 -41.92
C GLY A 629 -28.49 -0.03 -42.12
N ARG A 630 -29.31 0.70 -41.37
CA ARG A 630 -30.78 0.69 -41.44
C ARG A 630 -31.27 1.88 -42.27
N ARG A 631 -32.19 1.66 -43.17
CA ARG A 631 -32.85 2.75 -43.91
C ARG A 631 -34.27 2.93 -43.39
N VAL A 632 -34.63 4.16 -43.05
CA VAL A 632 -35.99 4.53 -42.77
C VAL A 632 -36.64 5.02 -44.06
N SER A 633 -37.73 4.40 -44.48
CA SER A 633 -38.53 4.94 -45.59
C SER A 633 -39.22 6.23 -45.13
N ASP A 634 -39.27 7.25 -45.98
CA ASP A 634 -39.97 8.52 -45.72
C ASP A 634 -41.43 8.31 -45.29
N ALA A 635 -42.05 7.21 -45.70
CA ALA A 635 -43.40 6.82 -45.29
C ALA A 635 -43.57 6.58 -43.77
N ARG A 636 -42.49 6.31 -43.00
CA ARG A 636 -42.59 6.16 -41.54
C ARG A 636 -42.62 7.49 -40.77
N TRP A 637 -42.21 8.59 -41.40
CA TRP A 637 -42.23 9.92 -40.77
C TRP A 637 -43.58 10.64 -40.85
N GLY A 638 -44.64 9.98 -41.34
CA GLY A 638 -45.94 10.58 -41.50
C GLY A 638 -45.87 11.89 -42.33
N THR A 639 -46.40 11.93 -43.50
CA THR A 639 -46.54 13.15 -44.30
C THR A 639 -47.46 14.16 -43.60
N GLY A 640 -46.93 14.84 -42.59
CA GLY A 640 -47.47 16.08 -42.04
C GLY A 640 -46.69 17.23 -42.66
N GLU A 641 -46.91 17.50 -43.95
CA GLU A 641 -46.72 18.86 -44.47
C GLU A 641 -47.79 19.70 -43.83
N PRO A 642 -47.51 20.78 -43.13
CA PRO A 642 -48.44 21.86 -42.96
C PRO A 642 -48.53 22.53 -44.34
N ALA A 643 -49.73 22.63 -44.84
CA ALA A 643 -50.07 23.44 -46.00
C ALA A 643 -49.66 24.92 -45.86
#